data_47e683c81eb9680587de6beba50dbd97
#
_entry.id   47e683c81eb9680587de6beba50dbd97
#
_cell.length_a   1.000
_cell.length_b   1.000
_cell.length_c   1.000
_cell.angle_alpha   90.00
_cell.angle_beta   90.00
_cell.angle_gamma   90.00
#
_symmetry.space_group_name_H-M   'P 1'
#
loop_
_entity.id
_entity.type
_entity.pdbx_description
1 polymer ?
#
loop_
_entity_poly.entity_id
_entity_poly.type
_entity_poly.pdbx_seq_one_letter_code
_entity_poly.pdbx_strand_id
1 'polypeptide(L)'
;QYRRRESVEAKIKLNVNTPFVKVIDKQKKEVPSQIINKTGKHFEIVFQADVPSFAIHIYAIVPSEEKCQIKTDLKISGHTLENSKYRVIFNKNGDLAFLLDKELNRQLITSPIKLAMLHDTGSLAYPSWELRKEDIDKDAYCYANTPEFEIIENGPARIAIKITREAEYSTINQIVSLYPDSKVIRFDNEIDWRTRRTLLKAVFPLASSNYVAKYDSGLGYTQRENNSEKLYEVPAQKWADITDKSGNFGVSILTDCKHGWDKPNDNTLRLTCIHTPVGAFTKETRQDLQDLGRNCFSFGIFGHEGDIENGTNRESMVFARKLITCEVKKQSEKGEFSQVASLLKLSHDNIVIRAVKISEYDKDALIVRLNNATAVEQKNAALSVYREFEEVDEVNTSEEFIRKHTPAEKKTIRISLKPFETMTLKIKFAKAPECKFNNTYSPMRLNYNVKAFTNYKNMKYNILQGGGYSLPIDLISKNIKVNGIDFYIPHGNSKGKAPRFDAVACRGQKIRLDGKYNQIYILAGAVSEEDILATFKIDRKEYKVNFKSMTAPYSKWDMYGLNQTAHTDDETTFGYEFTHLHHPEGNIVKKARIYLYSLNVKNKKILRFPDNNKLVIFAMSSAQKEEFTNLAENVIDVVEDNYDFGKIPPIDKITDKTEAITIRAGKIQDQRNGGKGKGFLRDNIITNIIRSYTKSEW
;
A
#
# COMPACT_ATOMS: atom_id res chain seq x y z
N GLN A 1 -16.07 -2.94 -5.83
CA GLN A 1 -16.87 -3.75 -6.75
C GLN A 1 -18.23 -4.09 -6.19
N TYR A 2 -18.37 -4.44 -4.91
CA TYR A 2 -19.61 -4.83 -4.25
C TYR A 2 -20.33 -3.62 -3.63
N ARG A 3 -21.64 -3.68 -3.44
CA ARG A 3 -22.30 -2.82 -2.46
C ARG A 3 -21.78 -3.22 -1.07
N ARG A 4 -21.35 -2.25 -0.30
CA ARG A 4 -20.73 -2.48 1.01
C ARG A 4 -21.49 -1.72 2.08
N ARG A 5 -21.95 -2.45 3.08
CA ARG A 5 -22.47 -1.88 4.31
C ARG A 5 -21.48 -2.24 5.42
N GLU A 6 -20.61 -1.29 5.74
CA GLU A 6 -19.52 -1.52 6.70
C GLU A 6 -19.23 -0.28 7.53
N SER A 7 -18.53 -0.49 8.63
CA SER A 7 -18.09 0.60 9.48
C SER A 7 -16.79 1.17 8.94
N VAL A 8 -16.77 2.47 8.72
CA VAL A 8 -15.65 3.21 8.17
C VAL A 8 -15.12 4.22 9.18
N GLU A 9 -13.82 4.45 9.13
CA GLU A 9 -13.13 5.38 10.01
C GLU A 9 -12.86 6.69 9.29
N ALA A 10 -12.91 7.80 10.03
CA ALA A 10 -12.54 9.11 9.52
C ALA A 10 -11.93 9.99 10.60
N LYS A 11 -10.82 10.67 10.26
CA LYS A 11 -10.29 11.80 11.03
C LYS A 11 -10.85 13.08 10.46
N ILE A 12 -11.49 13.88 11.29
CA ILE A 12 -12.14 15.11 10.88
C ILE A 12 -11.80 16.27 11.82
N LYS A 13 -11.84 17.48 11.29
CA LYS A 13 -11.69 18.71 12.07
C LYS A 13 -12.91 19.59 11.94
N LEU A 14 -13.58 19.85 13.04
CA LEU A 14 -14.73 20.79 13.09
C LEU A 14 -14.28 22.23 13.36
N ASN A 15 -15.10 23.18 12.91
CA ASN A 15 -14.88 24.60 13.21
C ASN A 15 -15.28 24.99 14.63
N VAL A 16 -16.12 24.18 15.27
CA VAL A 16 -16.64 24.40 16.63
C VAL A 16 -16.13 23.31 17.58
N ASN A 17 -16.08 23.63 18.87
CA ASN A 17 -15.86 22.63 19.90
C ASN A 17 -17.24 22.10 20.34
N THR A 18 -17.44 20.80 20.27
CA THR A 18 -18.69 20.12 20.64
C THR A 18 -18.33 18.80 21.35
N PRO A 19 -19.13 18.32 22.30
CA PRO A 19 -18.83 17.05 22.97
C PRO A 19 -18.96 15.84 22.03
N PHE A 20 -19.93 15.85 21.12
CA PHE A 20 -20.24 14.74 20.22
C PHE A 20 -20.44 15.21 18.79
N VAL A 21 -20.56 14.21 17.89
CA VAL A 21 -20.94 14.42 16.50
C VAL A 21 -22.00 13.39 16.09
N LYS A 22 -22.84 13.76 15.14
CA LYS A 22 -23.77 12.87 14.44
C LYS A 22 -23.35 12.75 12.99
N VAL A 23 -23.49 11.57 12.42
CA VAL A 23 -23.23 11.30 11.02
C VAL A 23 -24.56 11.14 10.29
N ILE A 24 -24.78 11.96 9.28
CA ILE A 24 -26.06 12.06 8.56
C ILE A 24 -25.83 11.67 7.10
N ASP A 25 -26.66 10.77 6.58
CA ASP A 25 -26.66 10.37 5.17
C ASP A 25 -27.31 11.44 4.24
N LYS A 26 -27.28 11.21 2.94
CA LYS A 26 -27.87 12.11 1.95
C LYS A 26 -29.42 12.20 2.06
N GLN A 27 -30.07 11.25 2.70
CA GLN A 27 -31.52 11.28 3.02
C GLN A 27 -31.82 12.03 4.32
N LYS A 28 -30.81 12.68 4.92
CA LYS A 28 -30.89 13.39 6.21
C LYS A 28 -31.20 12.46 7.39
N LYS A 29 -30.89 11.17 7.27
CA LYS A 29 -31.05 10.18 8.33
C LYS A 29 -29.73 10.00 9.06
N GLU A 30 -29.77 9.99 10.41
CA GLU A 30 -28.62 9.64 11.22
C GLU A 30 -28.25 8.16 11.02
N VAL A 31 -26.95 7.87 10.92
CA VAL A 31 -26.42 6.51 10.84
C VAL A 31 -25.68 6.15 12.14
N PRO A 32 -25.57 4.86 12.47
CA PRO A 32 -24.80 4.41 13.62
C PRO A 32 -23.38 4.96 13.58
N SER A 33 -22.98 5.68 14.65
CA SER A 33 -21.64 6.31 14.72
C SER A 33 -21.15 6.40 16.16
N GLN A 34 -19.84 6.44 16.32
CA GLN A 34 -19.18 6.61 17.62
C GLN A 34 -17.86 7.39 17.45
N ILE A 35 -17.45 8.07 18.50
CA ILE A 35 -16.14 8.71 18.61
C ILE A 35 -15.19 7.68 19.22
N ILE A 36 -14.04 7.48 18.57
CA ILE A 36 -12.92 6.67 19.08
C ILE A 36 -12.00 7.55 19.89
N ASN A 37 -11.63 8.71 19.33
CA ASN A 37 -10.75 9.66 19.99
C ASN A 37 -11.18 11.11 19.69
N LYS A 38 -10.87 12.02 20.62
CA LYS A 38 -11.17 13.43 20.49
C LYS A 38 -10.09 14.28 21.13
N THR A 39 -9.54 15.22 20.38
CA THR A 39 -8.61 16.23 20.89
C THR A 39 -9.03 17.62 20.43
N GLY A 40 -9.66 18.38 21.31
CA GLY A 40 -10.20 19.70 20.99
C GLY A 40 -11.26 19.64 19.88
N LYS A 41 -10.93 20.16 18.70
CA LYS A 41 -11.82 20.18 17.51
C LYS A 41 -11.56 19.02 16.54
N HIS A 42 -10.60 18.15 16.84
CA HIS A 42 -10.25 16.97 16.03
C HIS A 42 -10.97 15.75 16.60
N PHE A 43 -11.60 14.99 15.72
CA PHE A 43 -12.36 13.81 16.05
C PHE A 43 -11.87 12.65 15.19
N GLU A 44 -11.70 11.50 15.82
CA GLU A 44 -11.59 10.20 15.16
C GLU A 44 -12.89 9.46 15.39
N ILE A 45 -13.57 9.15 14.31
CA ILE A 45 -14.91 8.57 14.37
C ILE A 45 -14.99 7.28 13.57
N VAL A 46 -15.89 6.40 13.99
CA VAL A 46 -16.34 5.25 13.22
C VAL A 46 -17.84 5.40 12.95
N PHE A 47 -18.28 5.13 11.75
CA PHE A 47 -19.69 5.15 11.40
C PHE A 47 -20.04 4.08 10.36
N GLN A 48 -21.29 3.63 10.38
CA GLN A 48 -21.77 2.63 9.43
C GLN A 48 -22.12 3.31 8.09
N ALA A 49 -21.33 3.01 7.06
CA ALA A 49 -21.56 3.47 5.70
C ALA A 49 -22.28 2.40 4.87
N ASP A 50 -23.14 2.84 3.93
CA ASP A 50 -23.74 2.00 2.90
C ASP A 50 -23.38 2.58 1.53
N VAL A 51 -22.43 1.94 0.86
CA VAL A 51 -21.83 2.45 -0.38
C VAL A 51 -22.12 1.48 -1.51
N PRO A 52 -22.77 1.92 -2.59
CA PRO A 52 -22.99 1.11 -3.79
C PRO A 52 -21.66 0.70 -4.45
N SER A 53 -21.74 -0.27 -5.36
CA SER A 53 -20.61 -0.72 -6.17
C SER A 53 -19.97 0.45 -6.94
N PHE A 54 -18.67 0.62 -6.85
CA PHE A 54 -17.91 1.69 -7.53
C PHE A 54 -18.59 3.06 -7.42
N ALA A 55 -18.90 3.47 -6.21
CA ALA A 55 -19.62 4.72 -5.94
C ALA A 55 -18.88 5.61 -4.95
N ILE A 56 -19.22 6.89 -4.98
CA ILE A 56 -18.90 7.87 -3.95
C ILE A 56 -20.19 8.15 -3.18
N HIS A 57 -20.14 8.01 -1.86
CA HIS A 57 -21.27 8.31 -1.00
C HIS A 57 -20.87 9.41 0.01
N ILE A 58 -21.71 10.42 0.13
CA ILE A 58 -21.44 11.60 0.96
C ILE A 58 -22.22 11.50 2.25
N TYR A 59 -21.53 11.74 3.36
CA TYR A 59 -22.09 11.87 4.70
C TYR A 59 -21.79 13.25 5.26
N ALA A 60 -22.73 13.84 5.98
CA ALA A 60 -22.50 15.07 6.71
C ALA A 60 -22.18 14.76 8.17
N ILE A 61 -21.10 15.35 8.67
CA ILE A 61 -20.75 15.28 10.09
C ILE A 61 -21.20 16.58 10.74
N VAL A 62 -22.12 16.47 11.67
CA VAL A 62 -22.71 17.63 12.35
C VAL A 62 -22.39 17.64 13.86
N PRO A 63 -22.10 18.82 14.45
CA PRO A 63 -21.93 18.95 15.89
C PRO A 63 -23.17 18.49 16.65
N SER A 64 -22.97 17.88 17.83
CA SER A 64 -24.06 17.41 18.69
C SER A 64 -23.70 17.53 20.16
N GLU A 65 -24.70 17.81 20.99
CA GLU A 65 -24.58 17.77 22.46
C GLU A 65 -24.81 16.35 23.01
N GLU A 66 -25.34 15.43 22.19
CA GLU A 66 -25.62 14.07 22.57
C GLU A 66 -24.92 13.07 21.65
N LYS A 67 -24.48 11.95 22.23
CA LYS A 67 -23.95 10.81 21.46
C LYS A 67 -25.06 10.17 20.60
N CYS A 68 -24.64 9.45 19.56
CA CYS A 68 -25.57 8.66 18.74
C CYS A 68 -26.38 7.68 19.61
N GLN A 69 -27.71 7.73 19.47
CA GLN A 69 -28.65 6.91 20.25
C GLN A 69 -29.16 5.69 19.45
N ILE A 70 -28.69 5.50 18.22
CA ILE A 70 -29.10 4.37 17.39
C ILE A 70 -28.59 3.09 18.02
N LYS A 71 -29.50 2.15 18.27
CA LYS A 71 -29.17 0.82 18.75
C LYS A 71 -28.93 -0.10 17.57
N THR A 72 -27.90 -0.94 17.67
CA THR A 72 -27.59 -2.00 16.71
C THR A 72 -27.62 -3.37 17.43
N ASP A 73 -27.29 -4.42 16.70
CA ASP A 73 -27.24 -5.78 17.18
C ASP A 73 -25.95 -6.08 18.00
N LEU A 74 -25.05 -5.11 18.12
CA LEU A 74 -23.77 -5.28 18.80
C LEU A 74 -23.89 -5.35 20.31
N LYS A 75 -23.20 -6.33 20.91
CA LYS A 75 -23.08 -6.49 22.36
C LYS A 75 -21.67 -6.92 22.72
N ILE A 76 -21.09 -6.28 23.74
CA ILE A 76 -19.81 -6.66 24.33
C ILE A 76 -19.93 -6.69 25.85
N SER A 77 -19.47 -7.75 26.48
CA SER A 77 -19.44 -7.88 27.94
C SER A 77 -18.38 -8.88 28.37
N GLY A 78 -17.48 -8.45 29.25
CA GLY A 78 -16.33 -9.26 29.65
C GLY A 78 -15.52 -9.68 28.43
N HIS A 79 -15.33 -10.98 28.24
CA HIS A 79 -14.60 -11.55 27.12
C HIS A 79 -15.51 -12.04 25.97
N THR A 80 -16.74 -11.52 25.90
CA THR A 80 -17.73 -11.93 24.89
C THR A 80 -18.08 -10.78 23.98
N LEU A 81 -17.99 -11.01 22.65
CA LEU A 81 -18.48 -10.13 21.60
C LEU A 81 -19.63 -10.84 20.87
N GLU A 82 -20.68 -10.09 20.52
CA GLU A 82 -21.84 -10.65 19.86
C GLU A 82 -22.47 -9.65 18.90
N ASN A 83 -22.91 -10.15 17.73
CA ASN A 83 -23.82 -9.47 16.80
C ASN A 83 -24.94 -10.41 16.35
N SER A 84 -25.74 -10.04 15.35
CA SER A 84 -26.80 -10.90 14.80
C SER A 84 -26.27 -12.20 14.18
N LYS A 85 -25.01 -12.24 13.74
CA LYS A 85 -24.41 -13.36 13.01
C LYS A 85 -23.56 -14.25 13.90
N TYR A 86 -22.78 -13.66 14.80
CA TYR A 86 -21.78 -14.38 15.62
C TYR A 86 -21.93 -14.15 17.11
N ARG A 87 -21.56 -15.18 17.87
CA ARG A 87 -21.21 -15.07 19.28
C ARG A 87 -19.80 -15.61 19.48
N VAL A 88 -18.92 -14.77 20.05
CA VAL A 88 -17.47 -14.96 20.18
C VAL A 88 -17.08 -14.90 21.64
N ILE A 89 -16.34 -15.88 22.15
CA ILE A 89 -15.89 -15.91 23.55
C ILE A 89 -14.41 -16.23 23.62
N PHE A 90 -13.66 -15.39 24.33
CA PHE A 90 -12.25 -15.61 24.65
C PHE A 90 -12.08 -16.31 25.99
N ASN A 91 -11.10 -17.22 26.08
CA ASN A 91 -10.72 -17.86 27.33
C ASN A 91 -9.76 -16.97 28.15
N LYS A 92 -9.38 -17.46 29.32
CA LYS A 92 -8.46 -16.76 30.23
C LYS A 92 -7.04 -16.57 29.68
N ASN A 93 -6.67 -17.29 28.63
CA ASN A 93 -5.36 -17.17 27.95
C ASN A 93 -5.36 -16.19 26.75
N GLY A 94 -6.50 -15.53 26.51
CA GLY A 94 -6.65 -14.62 25.36
C GLY A 94 -6.94 -15.30 24.03
N ASP A 95 -7.15 -16.62 24.04
CA ASP A 95 -7.47 -17.38 22.84
C ASP A 95 -8.97 -17.33 22.55
N LEU A 96 -9.35 -17.25 21.27
CA LEU A 96 -10.74 -17.40 20.86
C LEU A 96 -11.16 -18.86 21.08
N ALA A 97 -11.96 -19.10 22.12
CA ALA A 97 -12.32 -20.45 22.58
C ALA A 97 -13.70 -20.93 22.10
N PHE A 98 -14.57 -20.02 21.72
CA PHE A 98 -15.90 -20.32 21.22
C PHE A 98 -16.33 -19.35 20.12
N LEU A 99 -16.81 -19.88 19.00
CA LEU A 99 -17.28 -19.14 17.85
C LEU A 99 -18.54 -19.80 17.29
N LEU A 100 -19.71 -19.27 17.63
CA LEU A 100 -21.00 -19.71 17.11
C LEU A 100 -21.40 -18.86 15.90
N ASP A 101 -21.58 -19.48 14.75
CA ASP A 101 -22.34 -18.91 13.64
C ASP A 101 -23.83 -19.17 13.90
N LYS A 102 -24.59 -18.09 14.09
CA LYS A 102 -26.00 -18.15 14.45
C LYS A 102 -26.88 -18.49 13.26
N GLU A 103 -26.45 -18.20 12.02
CA GLU A 103 -27.20 -18.55 10.82
C GLU A 103 -27.05 -20.02 10.50
N LEU A 104 -25.85 -20.55 10.60
CA LEU A 104 -25.58 -21.98 10.46
C LEU A 104 -25.99 -22.79 11.70
N ASN A 105 -26.29 -22.10 12.82
CA ASN A 105 -26.50 -22.70 14.14
C ASN A 105 -25.40 -23.69 14.51
N ARG A 106 -24.13 -23.32 14.29
CA ARG A 106 -22.97 -24.18 14.40
C ARG A 106 -21.77 -23.47 15.00
N GLN A 107 -21.07 -24.19 15.90
CA GLN A 107 -19.75 -23.74 16.31
C GLN A 107 -18.75 -23.99 15.19
N LEU A 108 -17.92 -22.98 14.86
CA LEU A 108 -17.00 -23.02 13.72
C LEU A 108 -15.60 -23.54 14.06
N ILE A 109 -15.28 -23.72 15.34
CA ILE A 109 -13.96 -24.18 15.81
C ILE A 109 -14.12 -25.37 16.77
N THR A 110 -13.16 -26.29 16.75
CA THR A 110 -13.17 -27.50 17.65
C THR A 110 -12.35 -27.29 18.90
N SER A 111 -11.39 -26.38 18.89
CA SER A 111 -10.57 -26.00 20.05
C SER A 111 -10.11 -24.55 19.91
N PRO A 112 -9.51 -23.93 20.95
CA PRO A 112 -9.14 -22.53 20.90
C PRO A 112 -8.15 -22.19 19.78
N ILE A 113 -8.39 -21.06 19.10
CA ILE A 113 -7.45 -20.48 18.15
C ILE A 113 -6.31 -19.83 18.91
N LYS A 114 -5.07 -20.18 18.57
CA LYS A 114 -3.86 -19.80 19.31
C LYS A 114 -2.83 -19.14 18.39
N LEU A 115 -1.98 -18.32 18.98
CA LEU A 115 -0.73 -17.88 18.37
C LEU A 115 0.39 -18.78 18.90
N ALA A 116 1.01 -19.54 18.02
CA ALA A 116 1.99 -20.57 18.31
C ALA A 116 3.37 -20.19 17.76
N MET A 117 4.40 -20.39 18.57
CA MET A 117 5.79 -20.18 18.20
C MET A 117 6.46 -21.52 17.94
N LEU A 118 7.03 -21.68 16.75
CA LEU A 118 7.80 -22.83 16.32
C LEU A 118 9.27 -22.42 16.18
N HIS A 119 10.20 -23.28 16.59
CA HIS A 119 11.61 -23.03 16.35
C HIS A 119 11.92 -23.10 14.86
N ASP A 120 12.75 -22.17 14.38
CA ASP A 120 13.38 -22.27 13.09
C ASP A 120 14.84 -22.69 13.28
N THR A 121 15.14 -23.96 12.98
CA THR A 121 16.52 -24.49 13.06
C THR A 121 17.33 -24.15 11.82
N GLY A 122 16.70 -23.57 10.81
CA GLY A 122 17.30 -23.10 9.57
C GLY A 122 17.70 -24.21 8.59
N SER A 123 17.62 -23.91 7.32
CA SER A 123 18.22 -24.72 6.25
C SER A 123 19.71 -24.52 6.19
N LEU A 124 20.44 -25.53 5.71
CA LEU A 124 21.88 -25.46 5.57
C LEU A 124 22.33 -24.52 4.42
N ALA A 125 21.48 -24.36 3.41
CA ALA A 125 21.80 -23.60 2.19
C ALA A 125 21.11 -22.23 2.13
N TYR A 126 19.78 -22.19 2.37
CA TYR A 126 18.94 -21.01 2.14
C TYR A 126 17.99 -20.77 3.30
N PRO A 127 18.48 -20.42 4.49
CA PRO A 127 17.66 -20.38 5.70
C PRO A 127 16.52 -19.38 5.66
N SER A 128 16.61 -18.34 4.84
CA SER A 128 15.52 -17.37 4.66
C SER A 128 14.47 -17.80 3.64
N TRP A 129 14.77 -18.76 2.79
CA TRP A 129 13.90 -19.22 1.72
C TRP A 129 13.25 -20.56 2.01
N GLU A 130 13.82 -21.34 2.92
CA GLU A 130 13.40 -22.68 3.24
C GLU A 130 12.97 -22.81 4.70
N LEU A 131 11.87 -23.49 4.92
CA LEU A 131 11.45 -24.01 6.22
C LEU A 131 11.70 -25.50 6.25
N ARG A 132 12.16 -26.01 7.38
CA ARG A 132 12.32 -27.46 7.56
C ARG A 132 10.99 -28.09 7.96
N LYS A 133 10.66 -29.21 7.32
CA LYS A 133 9.46 -29.98 7.67
C LYS A 133 9.48 -30.40 9.14
N GLU A 134 10.63 -30.80 9.63
CA GLU A 134 10.83 -31.20 11.03
C GLU A 134 10.48 -30.08 12.02
N ASP A 135 10.71 -28.80 11.64
CA ASP A 135 10.34 -27.67 12.48
C ASP A 135 8.84 -27.36 12.42
N ILE A 136 8.23 -27.57 11.24
CA ILE A 136 6.78 -27.42 11.03
C ILE A 136 5.98 -28.51 11.74
N ASP A 137 6.50 -29.73 11.83
CA ASP A 137 5.82 -30.89 12.44
C ASP A 137 5.95 -30.93 13.96
N LYS A 138 6.87 -30.17 14.55
CA LYS A 138 7.02 -30.10 16.02
C LYS A 138 5.87 -29.35 16.66
N ASP A 139 5.61 -29.69 17.91
CA ASP A 139 4.75 -28.88 18.77
C ASP A 139 5.35 -27.48 18.97
N ALA A 140 4.49 -26.51 19.15
CA ALA A 140 4.91 -25.17 19.50
C ALA A 140 5.68 -25.18 20.83
N TYR A 141 6.83 -24.56 20.86
CA TYR A 141 7.61 -24.44 22.09
C TYR A 141 7.07 -23.34 23.02
N CYS A 142 6.32 -22.40 22.47
CA CYS A 142 5.69 -21.31 23.20
C CYS A 142 4.34 -20.94 22.57
N TYR A 143 3.42 -20.51 23.42
CA TYR A 143 2.16 -19.89 23.02
C TYR A 143 2.08 -18.50 23.63
N ALA A 144 1.56 -17.53 22.88
CA ALA A 144 1.24 -16.23 23.46
C ALA A 144 0.17 -16.40 24.55
N ASN A 145 0.48 -15.98 25.77
CA ASN A 145 -0.38 -16.14 26.95
C ASN A 145 -0.33 -14.91 27.86
N THR A 146 -0.74 -15.04 29.14
CA THR A 146 -0.76 -13.91 30.11
C THR A 146 -1.45 -12.67 29.55
N PRO A 147 -2.74 -12.77 29.16
CA PRO A 147 -3.41 -11.67 28.48
C PRO A 147 -3.87 -10.59 29.44
N GLU A 148 -3.76 -9.35 28.97
CA GLU A 148 -4.52 -8.21 29.48
C GLU A 148 -5.66 -7.91 28.52
N PHE A 149 -6.88 -7.75 29.04
CA PHE A 149 -8.07 -7.47 28.25
C PHE A 149 -8.54 -6.05 28.50
N GLU A 150 -8.81 -5.32 27.42
CA GLU A 150 -9.39 -3.98 27.45
C GLU A 150 -10.54 -3.88 26.44
N ILE A 151 -11.74 -3.51 26.90
CA ILE A 151 -12.82 -3.12 25.98
C ILE A 151 -12.53 -1.70 25.49
N ILE A 152 -12.01 -1.58 24.28
CA ILE A 152 -11.63 -0.27 23.70
C ILE A 152 -12.78 0.42 22.98
N GLU A 153 -13.77 -0.34 22.50
CA GLU A 153 -14.94 0.20 21.83
C GLU A 153 -16.21 -0.55 22.19
N ASN A 154 -17.25 0.21 22.54
CA ASN A 154 -18.58 -0.30 22.87
C ASN A 154 -19.64 0.67 22.32
N GLY A 155 -19.76 0.70 21.00
CA GLY A 155 -20.63 1.65 20.33
C GLY A 155 -21.51 0.98 19.25
N PRO A 156 -22.41 1.75 18.64
CA PRO A 156 -23.37 1.20 17.68
C PRO A 156 -22.74 0.90 16.31
N ALA A 157 -21.56 1.42 16.01
CA ALA A 157 -20.91 1.19 14.72
C ALA A 157 -19.84 0.08 14.78
N ARG A 158 -19.23 -0.15 15.93
CA ARG A 158 -18.25 -1.20 16.17
C ARG A 158 -18.16 -1.52 17.66
N ILE A 159 -17.91 -2.77 17.99
CA ILE A 159 -17.41 -3.20 19.29
C ILE A 159 -16.03 -3.81 19.11
N ALA A 160 -15.13 -3.53 20.04
CA ALA A 160 -13.76 -4.05 19.97
C ALA A 160 -13.17 -4.32 21.35
N ILE A 161 -12.44 -5.42 21.45
CA ILE A 161 -11.63 -5.78 22.60
C ILE A 161 -10.16 -5.83 22.18
N LYS A 162 -9.31 -5.19 22.96
CA LYS A 162 -7.85 -5.32 22.84
C LYS A 162 -7.37 -6.39 23.77
N ILE A 163 -6.53 -7.28 23.27
CA ILE A 163 -5.88 -8.37 24.01
C ILE A 163 -4.38 -8.16 23.85
N THR A 164 -3.71 -7.77 24.93
CA THR A 164 -2.25 -7.63 24.97
C THR A 164 -1.66 -8.88 25.61
N ARG A 165 -0.70 -9.52 24.95
CA ARG A 165 -0.05 -10.74 25.42
C ARG A 165 1.45 -10.64 25.27
N GLU A 166 2.19 -11.26 26.19
CA GLU A 166 3.62 -11.43 26.09
C GLU A 166 3.95 -12.83 25.56
N ALA A 167 4.98 -12.93 24.75
CA ALA A 167 5.48 -14.18 24.24
C ALA A 167 6.99 -14.09 24.07
N GLU A 168 7.73 -14.70 24.97
CA GLU A 168 9.18 -14.57 25.11
C GLU A 168 9.62 -13.10 25.22
N TYR A 169 10.24 -12.56 24.18
CA TYR A 169 10.75 -11.18 24.12
C TYR A 169 9.81 -10.22 23.38
N SER A 170 8.66 -10.72 22.92
CA SER A 170 7.75 -10.01 22.02
C SER A 170 6.43 -9.66 22.70
N THR A 171 5.91 -8.49 22.41
CA THR A 171 4.58 -8.05 22.86
C THR A 171 3.59 -8.11 21.69
N ILE A 172 2.46 -8.76 21.91
CA ILE A 172 1.43 -8.97 20.88
C ILE A 172 0.16 -8.24 21.30
N ASN A 173 -0.22 -7.24 20.54
CA ASN A 173 -1.49 -6.55 20.64
C ASN A 173 -2.45 -7.06 19.55
N GLN A 174 -3.58 -7.64 19.96
CA GLN A 174 -4.66 -8.02 19.06
C GLN A 174 -5.90 -7.18 19.35
N ILE A 175 -6.40 -6.45 18.36
CA ILE A 175 -7.71 -5.81 18.44
C ILE A 175 -8.70 -6.70 17.71
N VAL A 176 -9.67 -7.26 18.46
CA VAL A 176 -10.71 -8.09 17.87
C VAL A 176 -12.00 -7.32 17.79
N SER A 177 -12.53 -7.21 16.58
CA SER A 177 -13.67 -6.35 16.26
C SER A 177 -14.83 -7.13 15.66
N LEU A 178 -16.06 -6.71 16.03
CA LEU A 178 -17.29 -7.06 15.33
C LEU A 178 -18.03 -5.80 14.89
N TYR A 179 -18.68 -5.91 13.75
CA TYR A 179 -19.46 -4.85 13.13
C TYR A 179 -20.95 -5.23 13.07
N PRO A 180 -21.86 -4.26 12.96
CA PRO A 180 -23.28 -4.57 12.83
C PRO A 180 -23.52 -5.46 11.60
N ASP A 181 -24.27 -6.54 11.81
CA ASP A 181 -24.69 -7.47 10.75
C ASP A 181 -23.56 -8.12 9.93
N SER A 182 -22.32 -8.06 10.40
CA SER A 182 -21.14 -8.65 9.71
C SER A 182 -21.00 -10.13 10.00
N LYS A 183 -20.65 -10.91 8.97
CA LYS A 183 -20.21 -12.32 9.05
C LYS A 183 -18.71 -12.51 9.12
N VAL A 184 -17.94 -11.45 9.36
CA VAL A 184 -16.49 -11.53 9.49
C VAL A 184 -16.08 -11.03 10.88
N ILE A 185 -15.37 -11.88 11.62
CA ILE A 185 -14.64 -11.46 12.82
C ILE A 185 -13.27 -10.99 12.35
N ARG A 186 -12.88 -9.78 12.75
CA ARG A 186 -11.60 -9.19 12.35
C ARG A 186 -10.63 -9.17 13.51
N PHE A 187 -9.40 -9.63 13.27
CA PHE A 187 -8.26 -9.53 14.16
C PHE A 187 -7.23 -8.61 13.53
N ASP A 188 -7.06 -7.42 14.09
CA ASP A 188 -5.97 -6.51 13.72
C ASP A 188 -4.83 -6.72 14.70
N ASN A 189 -3.66 -7.11 14.20
CA ASN A 189 -2.50 -7.46 15.01
C ASN A 189 -1.46 -6.37 14.88
N GLU A 190 -0.93 -5.91 15.99
CA GLU A 190 0.25 -5.07 16.09
C GLU A 190 1.22 -5.74 17.07
N ILE A 191 2.36 -6.17 16.54
CA ILE A 191 3.33 -6.99 17.28
C ILE A 191 4.67 -6.26 17.33
N ASP A 192 5.18 -6.03 18.55
CA ASP A 192 6.57 -5.68 18.77
C ASP A 192 7.37 -6.98 18.83
N TRP A 193 7.84 -7.43 17.65
CA TRP A 193 8.49 -8.70 17.47
C TRP A 193 9.99 -8.61 17.75
N ARG A 194 10.46 -9.37 18.75
CA ARG A 194 11.86 -9.39 19.19
C ARG A 194 12.44 -10.79 19.30
N THR A 195 11.58 -11.79 19.09
CA THR A 195 11.95 -13.19 19.18
C THR A 195 12.66 -13.63 17.91
N ARG A 196 13.78 -14.30 18.07
CA ARG A 196 14.68 -14.71 16.98
C ARG A 196 14.51 -16.18 16.68
N ARG A 197 14.89 -16.63 15.48
CA ARG A 197 14.86 -18.04 15.04
C ARG A 197 13.51 -18.68 15.30
N THR A 198 12.46 -17.95 14.98
CA THR A 198 11.11 -18.34 15.31
C THR A 198 10.15 -18.08 14.18
N LEU A 199 9.24 -19.00 14.02
CA LEU A 199 8.09 -18.90 13.14
C LEU A 199 6.85 -18.71 14.02
N LEU A 200 6.17 -17.56 13.87
CA LEU A 200 4.89 -17.30 14.54
C LEU A 200 3.76 -17.74 13.62
N LYS A 201 2.92 -18.63 14.08
CA LYS A 201 1.73 -19.10 13.37
C LYS A 201 0.44 -18.83 14.14
N ALA A 202 -0.59 -18.39 13.43
CA ALA A 202 -1.97 -18.44 13.92
C ALA A 202 -2.56 -19.80 13.55
N VAL A 203 -3.05 -20.53 14.56
CA VAL A 203 -3.54 -21.91 14.44
C VAL A 203 -5.05 -21.92 14.53
N PHE A 204 -5.72 -22.41 13.50
CA PHE A 204 -7.17 -22.45 13.35
C PHE A 204 -7.70 -23.89 13.31
N PRO A 205 -8.07 -24.48 14.46
CA PRO A 205 -8.71 -25.79 14.52
C PRO A 205 -10.21 -25.65 14.23
N LEU A 206 -10.60 -25.89 12.99
CA LEU A 206 -11.94 -25.64 12.46
C LEU A 206 -12.91 -26.80 12.72
N ALA A 207 -14.20 -26.52 12.71
CA ALA A 207 -15.25 -27.54 12.77
C ALA A 207 -15.51 -28.20 11.42
N SER A 208 -15.17 -27.53 10.33
CA SER A 208 -15.13 -28.15 9.00
C SER A 208 -13.93 -29.07 8.89
N SER A 209 -14.13 -30.23 8.30
CA SER A 209 -13.10 -31.27 8.15
C SER A 209 -13.07 -31.83 6.74
N ASN A 210 -11.91 -31.72 6.12
CA ASN A 210 -11.66 -32.25 4.77
C ASN A 210 -10.16 -32.51 4.60
N TYR A 211 -9.79 -33.56 3.93
CA TYR A 211 -8.40 -33.85 3.54
C TYR A 211 -7.83 -32.77 2.61
N VAL A 212 -8.69 -32.17 1.77
CA VAL A 212 -8.33 -31.11 0.81
C VAL A 212 -8.82 -29.77 1.32
N ALA A 213 -7.98 -28.74 1.22
CA ALA A 213 -8.34 -27.34 1.42
C ALA A 213 -8.16 -26.55 0.12
N LYS A 214 -8.84 -25.41 0.00
CA LYS A 214 -8.74 -24.48 -1.13
C LYS A 214 -7.94 -23.24 -0.71
N TYR A 215 -7.06 -22.80 -1.61
CA TYR A 215 -6.15 -21.68 -1.38
C TYR A 215 -6.26 -20.66 -2.50
N ASP A 216 -6.52 -19.42 -2.21
CA ASP A 216 -6.61 -18.33 -3.19
C ASP A 216 -5.29 -18.20 -3.98
N SER A 217 -5.37 -18.34 -5.29
CA SER A 217 -4.25 -18.18 -6.23
C SER A 217 -4.35 -16.88 -7.06
N GLY A 218 -5.24 -15.97 -6.67
CA GLY A 218 -5.45 -14.68 -7.32
C GLY A 218 -6.51 -14.72 -8.43
N LEU A 219 -6.36 -15.51 -9.46
CA LEU A 219 -7.36 -15.65 -10.55
C LEU A 219 -8.29 -16.84 -10.39
N GLY A 220 -8.22 -17.52 -9.28
CA GLY A 220 -8.97 -18.69 -8.91
C GLY A 220 -8.42 -19.22 -7.61
N TYR A 221 -8.45 -20.54 -7.44
CA TYR A 221 -7.89 -21.21 -6.27
C TYR A 221 -7.16 -22.50 -6.67
N THR A 222 -6.26 -22.93 -5.79
CA THR A 222 -5.59 -24.22 -5.87
C THR A 222 -6.08 -25.12 -4.75
N GLN A 223 -6.33 -26.39 -5.05
CA GLN A 223 -6.64 -27.41 -4.04
C GLN A 223 -5.35 -28.09 -3.60
N ARG A 224 -5.20 -28.28 -2.28
CA ARG A 224 -4.05 -28.98 -1.70
C ARG A 224 -4.49 -29.83 -0.53
N GLU A 225 -3.79 -30.93 -0.35
CA GLU A 225 -4.00 -31.92 0.69
C GLU A 225 -3.34 -31.49 2.02
N ASN A 226 -3.41 -32.35 3.03
CA ASN A 226 -2.65 -32.19 4.26
C ASN A 226 -1.14 -32.16 3.97
N ASN A 227 -0.36 -31.62 4.93
CA ASN A 227 1.10 -31.57 4.83
C ASN A 227 1.69 -32.92 4.43
N SER A 228 2.63 -32.88 3.50
CA SER A 228 3.39 -34.04 3.02
C SER A 228 4.89 -33.74 3.05
N GLU A 229 5.73 -34.71 2.72
CA GLU A 229 7.18 -34.53 2.64
C GLU A 229 7.61 -33.47 1.62
N LYS A 230 6.78 -33.21 0.62
CA LYS A 230 7.09 -32.27 -0.47
C LYS A 230 6.33 -30.95 -0.37
N LEU A 231 5.17 -30.92 0.30
CA LEU A 231 4.30 -29.74 0.39
C LEU A 231 3.81 -29.60 1.82
N TYR A 232 4.41 -28.73 2.59
CA TYR A 232 4.09 -28.49 4.00
C TYR A 232 4.09 -27.00 4.40
N GLU A 233 4.44 -26.11 3.49
CA GLU A 233 4.19 -24.67 3.57
C GLU A 233 3.83 -24.21 2.15
N VAL A 234 2.64 -23.67 1.97
CA VAL A 234 2.07 -23.38 0.66
C VAL A 234 1.56 -21.94 0.59
N PRO A 235 1.62 -21.28 -0.57
CA PRO A 235 1.15 -19.92 -0.71
C PRO A 235 -0.37 -19.86 -0.94
N ALA A 236 -1.01 -18.84 -0.35
CA ALA A 236 -2.30 -18.33 -0.78
C ALA A 236 -2.30 -16.80 -0.70
N GLN A 237 -3.20 -16.13 -1.43
CA GLN A 237 -3.20 -14.67 -1.46
C GLN A 237 -4.07 -14.06 -0.37
N LYS A 238 -5.39 -14.19 -0.43
CA LYS A 238 -6.29 -13.50 0.50
C LYS A 238 -7.06 -14.43 1.42
N TRP A 239 -7.12 -15.72 1.09
CA TRP A 239 -7.87 -16.66 1.91
C TRP A 239 -7.36 -18.10 1.72
N ALA A 240 -7.59 -18.90 2.76
CA ALA A 240 -7.57 -20.35 2.72
C ALA A 240 -8.87 -20.87 3.33
N ASP A 241 -9.41 -21.97 2.79
CA ASP A 241 -10.72 -22.50 3.15
C ASP A 241 -10.68 -24.00 3.37
N ILE A 242 -11.42 -24.45 4.40
CA ILE A 242 -11.82 -25.85 4.53
C ILE A 242 -13.33 -25.90 4.42
N THR A 243 -13.84 -26.34 3.27
CA THR A 243 -15.22 -26.78 3.12
C THR A 243 -15.33 -28.21 3.63
N ASP A 244 -16.28 -28.49 4.53
CA ASP A 244 -16.50 -29.81 5.11
C ASP A 244 -16.76 -30.89 4.04
N LYS A 245 -16.36 -32.13 4.31
CA LYS A 245 -16.58 -33.29 3.39
C LYS A 245 -18.04 -33.46 2.96
N SER A 246 -18.99 -33.05 3.80
CA SER A 246 -20.41 -33.09 3.46
C SER A 246 -20.81 -32.05 2.38
N GLY A 247 -19.97 -31.04 2.14
CA GLY A 247 -20.29 -29.93 1.27
C GLY A 247 -21.36 -28.95 1.80
N ASN A 248 -21.78 -29.10 3.05
CA ASN A 248 -22.89 -28.31 3.61
C ASN A 248 -22.44 -26.97 4.21
N PHE A 249 -21.20 -26.88 4.64
CA PHE A 249 -20.63 -25.63 5.21
C PHE A 249 -19.11 -25.61 5.09
N GLY A 250 -18.53 -24.44 5.25
CA GLY A 250 -17.09 -24.26 5.29
C GLY A 250 -16.69 -23.10 6.20
N VAL A 251 -15.41 -23.01 6.45
CA VAL A 251 -14.79 -21.90 7.18
C VAL A 251 -13.57 -21.40 6.42
N SER A 252 -13.65 -20.15 6.01
CA SER A 252 -12.56 -19.45 5.36
C SER A 252 -11.79 -18.59 6.36
N ILE A 253 -10.48 -18.63 6.30
CA ILE A 253 -9.60 -17.70 7.00
C ILE A 253 -9.13 -16.66 5.99
N LEU A 254 -9.42 -15.40 6.28
CA LEU A 254 -9.11 -14.26 5.44
C LEU A 254 -7.84 -13.57 5.92
N THR A 255 -7.06 -12.99 5.00
CA THR A 255 -5.86 -12.22 5.36
C THR A 255 -5.70 -11.01 4.43
N ASP A 256 -5.05 -9.97 4.93
CA ASP A 256 -4.73 -8.78 4.14
C ASP A 256 -3.35 -8.84 3.48
N CYS A 257 -2.34 -9.42 4.15
CA CYS A 257 -0.95 -9.37 3.70
C CYS A 257 -0.08 -10.58 4.10
N LYS A 258 -0.65 -11.65 4.68
CA LYS A 258 0.10 -12.87 5.04
C LYS A 258 -0.24 -14.00 4.07
N HIS A 259 0.77 -14.71 3.58
CA HIS A 259 0.63 -15.58 2.42
C HIS A 259 1.10 -17.01 2.62
N GLY A 260 1.78 -17.32 3.73
CA GLY A 260 2.28 -18.67 4.03
C GLY A 260 1.26 -19.48 4.83
N TRP A 261 0.98 -20.71 4.38
CA TRP A 261 -0.03 -21.57 4.98
C TRP A 261 0.45 -23.01 5.07
N ASP A 262 -0.01 -23.70 6.09
CA ASP A 262 0.10 -25.15 6.16
C ASP A 262 -1.13 -25.80 6.78
N LYS A 263 -1.28 -27.09 6.55
CA LYS A 263 -2.45 -27.88 6.92
C LYS A 263 -2.01 -29.22 7.52
N PRO A 264 -1.77 -29.31 8.84
CA PRO A 264 -1.22 -30.52 9.46
C PRO A 264 -2.19 -31.70 9.48
N ASN A 265 -3.49 -31.45 9.40
CA ASN A 265 -4.54 -32.48 9.46
C ASN A 265 -5.83 -31.98 8.78
N ASP A 266 -6.89 -32.81 8.77
CA ASP A 266 -8.13 -32.57 8.03
C ASP A 266 -8.88 -31.30 8.45
N ASN A 267 -8.69 -30.79 9.66
CA ASN A 267 -9.50 -29.68 10.20
C ASN A 267 -8.68 -28.49 10.71
N THR A 268 -7.38 -28.46 10.51
CA THR A 268 -6.53 -27.37 11.01
C THR A 268 -5.84 -26.64 9.86
N LEU A 269 -6.04 -25.32 9.80
CA LEU A 269 -5.21 -24.39 9.01
C LEU A 269 -4.27 -23.65 9.94
N ARG A 270 -3.04 -23.40 9.47
CA ARG A 270 -2.10 -22.51 10.16
C ARG A 270 -1.62 -21.43 9.19
N LEU A 271 -1.70 -20.17 9.63
CA LEU A 271 -1.21 -19.00 8.89
C LEU A 271 0.15 -18.57 9.45
N THR A 272 1.15 -18.49 8.61
CA THR A 272 2.45 -17.91 8.96
C THR A 272 2.31 -16.39 9.08
N CYS A 273 2.49 -15.89 10.30
CA CYS A 273 2.36 -14.48 10.63
C CYS A 273 3.69 -13.74 10.54
N ILE A 274 4.75 -14.27 11.17
CA ILE A 274 6.09 -13.70 11.19
C ILE A 274 7.10 -14.83 11.10
N HIS A 275 8.20 -14.62 10.36
CA HIS A 275 9.31 -15.53 10.26
C HIS A 275 10.63 -14.78 10.48
N THR A 276 11.39 -15.16 11.50
CA THR A 276 12.75 -14.68 11.75
C THR A 276 13.72 -15.83 11.58
N PRO A 277 14.19 -16.10 10.34
CA PRO A 277 15.05 -17.23 10.05
C PRO A 277 16.45 -17.08 10.66
N VAL A 278 17.21 -18.17 10.62
CA VAL A 278 18.57 -18.23 11.20
C VAL A 278 19.55 -17.25 10.54
N GLY A 279 19.39 -16.93 9.29
CA GLY A 279 20.26 -15.98 8.58
C GLY A 279 20.26 -16.17 7.08
N ALA A 280 21.01 -15.32 6.37
CA ALA A 280 21.13 -15.37 4.93
C ALA A 280 22.37 -16.16 4.50
N PHE A 281 22.37 -16.73 3.33
CA PHE A 281 23.40 -17.37 2.48
C PHE A 281 24.72 -17.88 3.11
N THR A 282 25.15 -17.42 4.27
CA THR A 282 26.50 -17.64 4.78
C THR A 282 26.58 -18.40 6.10
N LYS A 283 25.52 -19.06 6.55
CA LYS A 283 25.40 -19.61 7.91
C LYS A 283 25.54 -18.53 9.01
N GLU A 284 25.50 -17.27 8.63
CA GLU A 284 25.63 -16.13 9.52
C GLU A 284 24.27 -15.74 10.05
N THR A 285 24.16 -15.67 11.37
CA THR A 285 22.92 -15.24 12.02
C THR A 285 22.80 -13.72 12.01
N ARG A 286 22.61 -13.14 10.83
CA ARG A 286 22.36 -11.71 10.70
C ARG A 286 20.94 -11.37 11.17
N GLN A 287 20.71 -11.57 12.47
CA GLN A 287 19.39 -11.33 13.10
C GLN A 287 19.01 -9.84 13.08
N ASP A 288 19.97 -8.94 12.91
CA ASP A 288 19.79 -7.51 12.69
C ASP A 288 19.14 -7.17 11.32
N LEU A 289 19.16 -8.11 10.38
CA LEU A 289 18.53 -7.97 9.05
C LEU A 289 17.16 -8.65 8.96
N GLN A 290 16.65 -9.21 10.06
CA GLN A 290 15.33 -9.85 10.08
C GLN A 290 14.21 -8.83 10.35
N ASP A 291 12.97 -9.25 10.19
CA ASP A 291 11.76 -8.46 10.44
C ASP A 291 11.49 -8.27 11.95
N LEU A 292 12.52 -7.88 12.69
CA LEU A 292 12.39 -7.50 14.09
C LEU A 292 11.74 -6.11 14.20
N GLY A 293 11.01 -5.91 15.28
CA GLY A 293 10.33 -4.64 15.54
C GLY A 293 8.83 -4.71 15.26
N ARG A 294 8.24 -3.61 14.86
CA ARG A 294 6.80 -3.47 14.69
C ARG A 294 6.30 -4.17 13.43
N ASN A 295 5.41 -5.14 13.62
CA ASN A 295 4.73 -5.87 12.55
C ASN A 295 3.23 -5.65 12.67
N CYS A 296 2.57 -5.23 11.57
CA CYS A 296 1.12 -5.03 11.51
C CYS A 296 0.52 -5.88 10.40
N PHE A 297 -0.53 -6.63 10.73
CA PHE A 297 -1.29 -7.43 9.77
C PHE A 297 -2.65 -7.80 10.34
N SER A 298 -3.58 -8.18 9.46
CA SER A 298 -4.90 -8.61 9.88
C SER A 298 -5.26 -9.99 9.33
N PHE A 299 -6.03 -10.74 10.11
CA PHE A 299 -6.74 -11.91 9.62
C PHE A 299 -8.19 -11.89 10.11
N GLY A 300 -9.05 -12.65 9.42
CA GLY A 300 -10.46 -12.74 9.75
C GLY A 300 -10.98 -14.16 9.59
N ILE A 301 -12.15 -14.42 10.21
CA ILE A 301 -12.82 -15.72 10.14
C ILE A 301 -14.20 -15.51 9.56
N PHE A 302 -14.53 -16.30 8.55
CA PHE A 302 -15.79 -16.27 7.83
C PHE A 302 -16.37 -17.67 7.69
N GLY A 303 -17.54 -17.91 8.30
CA GLY A 303 -18.33 -19.14 8.12
C GLY A 303 -19.28 -18.99 6.93
N HIS A 304 -19.43 -20.04 6.12
CA HIS A 304 -20.37 -20.03 5.00
C HIS A 304 -21.10 -21.37 4.86
N GLU A 305 -22.29 -21.31 4.29
CA GLU A 305 -23.02 -22.47 3.82
C GLU A 305 -22.39 -22.99 2.53
N GLY A 306 -22.45 -24.28 2.30
CA GLY A 306 -21.93 -24.88 1.06
C GLY A 306 -20.43 -24.66 0.87
N ASP A 307 -20.05 -24.28 -0.35
CA ASP A 307 -18.66 -24.08 -0.75
C ASP A 307 -18.30 -22.57 -0.87
N ILE A 308 -17.06 -22.27 -1.26
CA ILE A 308 -16.48 -20.93 -1.37
C ILE A 308 -17.30 -19.94 -2.22
N GLU A 309 -18.09 -20.44 -3.16
CA GLU A 309 -18.99 -19.65 -3.99
C GLU A 309 -19.98 -18.83 -3.17
N ASN A 310 -20.25 -19.24 -1.93
CA ASN A 310 -21.18 -18.57 -1.01
C ASN A 310 -20.55 -17.46 -0.19
N GLY A 311 -19.68 -16.69 -0.79
CA GLY A 311 -19.23 -15.41 -0.25
C GLY A 311 -17.74 -15.28 0.02
N THR A 312 -16.95 -16.35 0.04
CA THR A 312 -15.50 -16.29 0.40
C THR A 312 -14.73 -15.27 -0.45
N ASN A 313 -14.89 -15.29 -1.77
CA ASN A 313 -14.23 -14.32 -2.64
C ASN A 313 -14.66 -12.87 -2.35
N ARG A 314 -15.96 -12.65 -2.12
CA ARG A 314 -16.50 -11.33 -1.79
C ARG A 314 -15.96 -10.83 -0.46
N GLU A 315 -16.10 -11.63 0.60
CA GLU A 315 -15.70 -11.22 1.95
C GLU A 315 -14.18 -11.01 2.06
N SER A 316 -13.37 -11.83 1.37
CA SER A 316 -11.91 -11.64 1.33
C SER A 316 -11.51 -10.33 0.65
N MET A 317 -12.18 -9.95 -0.44
CA MET A 317 -11.93 -8.68 -1.14
C MET A 317 -12.36 -7.48 -0.30
N VAL A 318 -13.48 -7.58 0.42
CA VAL A 318 -13.97 -6.55 1.36
C VAL A 318 -13.00 -6.42 2.53
N PHE A 319 -12.57 -7.55 3.10
CA PHE A 319 -11.65 -7.62 4.22
C PHE A 319 -10.28 -6.98 3.91
N ALA A 320 -9.71 -7.31 2.75
CA ALA A 320 -8.39 -6.85 2.35
C ALA A 320 -8.36 -5.38 1.89
N ARG A 321 -9.50 -4.76 1.59
CA ARG A 321 -9.58 -3.38 1.10
C ARG A 321 -10.67 -2.59 1.79
N LYS A 322 -10.29 -1.74 2.72
CA LYS A 322 -11.20 -0.82 3.42
C LYS A 322 -11.76 0.23 2.44
N LEU A 323 -12.94 0.78 2.77
CA LEU A 323 -13.44 1.98 2.11
C LEU A 323 -12.56 3.18 2.46
N ILE A 324 -12.31 4.03 1.48
CA ILE A 324 -11.51 5.25 1.64
C ILE A 324 -12.44 6.40 1.98
N THR A 325 -12.08 7.18 3.01
CA THR A 325 -12.79 8.40 3.40
C THR A 325 -12.01 9.64 2.97
N CYS A 326 -12.74 10.68 2.55
CA CYS A 326 -12.18 11.97 2.18
C CYS A 326 -13.02 13.09 2.77
N GLU A 327 -12.39 14.11 3.34
CA GLU A 327 -13.09 15.33 3.71
C GLU A 327 -13.38 16.16 2.46
N VAL A 328 -14.66 16.53 2.25
CA VAL A 328 -15.07 17.39 1.14
C VAL A 328 -15.65 18.69 1.67
N LYS A 329 -15.25 19.81 1.09
CA LYS A 329 -15.89 21.10 1.36
C LYS A 329 -17.28 21.11 0.70
N LYS A 330 -18.20 21.94 1.23
CA LYS A 330 -19.53 22.11 0.66
C LYS A 330 -19.44 22.37 -0.84
N GLN A 331 -19.89 21.40 -1.62
CA GLN A 331 -19.90 21.46 -3.08
C GLN A 331 -21.30 21.80 -3.59
N SER A 332 -21.37 22.26 -4.84
CA SER A 332 -22.63 22.44 -5.53
C SER A 332 -23.32 21.09 -5.73
N GLU A 333 -24.60 20.99 -5.37
CA GLU A 333 -25.44 19.81 -5.57
C GLU A 333 -25.68 19.48 -7.08
N LYS A 334 -25.12 20.29 -8.00
CA LYS A 334 -25.35 20.21 -9.45
C LYS A 334 -24.33 19.36 -10.21
N GLY A 335 -23.41 18.67 -9.53
CA GLY A 335 -22.42 17.82 -10.19
C GLY A 335 -23.04 16.54 -10.76
N GLU A 336 -22.60 16.11 -11.94
CA GLU A 336 -23.05 14.88 -12.63
C GLU A 336 -22.95 13.65 -11.72
N PHE A 337 -21.88 13.52 -10.94
CA PHE A 337 -21.67 12.40 -10.04
C PHE A 337 -22.58 12.38 -8.79
N SER A 338 -23.20 13.49 -8.43
CA SER A 338 -24.15 13.51 -7.30
C SER A 338 -25.39 12.67 -7.56
N GLN A 339 -25.72 12.39 -8.83
CA GLN A 339 -26.86 11.61 -9.27
C GLN A 339 -26.51 10.15 -9.63
N VAL A 340 -25.23 9.80 -9.70
CA VAL A 340 -24.78 8.47 -10.10
C VAL A 340 -24.76 7.54 -8.89
N ALA A 341 -25.63 6.54 -8.89
CA ALA A 341 -25.71 5.55 -7.82
C ALA A 341 -24.53 4.58 -7.85
N SER A 342 -23.97 4.29 -9.04
CA SER A 342 -22.85 3.37 -9.24
C SER A 342 -22.19 3.63 -10.59
N LEU A 343 -20.85 3.72 -10.62
CA LEU A 343 -20.09 3.86 -11.88
C LEU A 343 -20.05 2.54 -12.66
N LEU A 344 -19.85 1.45 -11.95
CA LEU A 344 -19.86 0.09 -12.46
C LEU A 344 -20.61 -0.81 -11.49
N LYS A 345 -21.44 -1.68 -12.01
CA LYS A 345 -22.17 -2.68 -11.22
C LYS A 345 -22.15 -4.01 -11.94
N LEU A 346 -21.81 -5.06 -11.21
CA LEU A 346 -21.82 -6.42 -11.69
C LEU A 346 -22.91 -7.21 -10.95
N SER A 347 -23.68 -8.04 -11.69
CA SER A 347 -24.80 -8.79 -11.12
C SER A 347 -24.40 -10.07 -10.40
N HIS A 348 -23.16 -10.57 -10.62
CA HIS A 348 -22.67 -11.84 -10.08
C HIS A 348 -21.46 -11.58 -9.17
N ASP A 349 -21.56 -11.97 -7.92
CA ASP A 349 -20.52 -11.75 -6.91
C ASP A 349 -19.25 -12.60 -7.15
N ASN A 350 -19.39 -13.74 -7.83
CA ASN A 350 -18.28 -14.63 -8.16
C ASN A 350 -17.46 -14.20 -9.40
N ILE A 351 -17.93 -13.21 -10.14
CA ILE A 351 -17.11 -12.52 -11.14
C ILE A 351 -16.42 -11.34 -10.48
N VAL A 352 -15.10 -11.36 -10.47
CA VAL A 352 -14.27 -10.33 -9.84
C VAL A 352 -13.80 -9.33 -10.90
N ILE A 353 -13.96 -8.04 -10.61
CA ILE A 353 -13.37 -6.97 -11.41
C ILE A 353 -11.92 -6.81 -10.96
N ARG A 354 -10.97 -7.24 -11.79
CA ARG A 354 -9.53 -7.26 -11.52
C ARG A 354 -8.84 -5.95 -11.82
N ALA A 355 -9.31 -5.25 -12.86
CA ALA A 355 -8.77 -3.95 -13.22
C ALA A 355 -9.85 -3.04 -13.81
N VAL A 356 -9.75 -1.76 -13.52
CA VAL A 356 -10.48 -0.66 -14.15
C VAL A 356 -9.47 0.42 -14.42
N LYS A 357 -9.21 0.72 -15.69
CA LYS A 357 -8.23 1.74 -16.08
C LYS A 357 -8.61 2.39 -17.41
N ILE A 358 -8.03 3.54 -17.71
CA ILE A 358 -8.09 4.12 -19.06
C ILE A 358 -7.22 3.25 -20.00
N SER A 359 -7.67 3.06 -21.25
CA SER A 359 -6.89 2.33 -22.26
C SER A 359 -5.55 3.04 -22.55
N GLU A 360 -4.48 2.26 -22.73
CA GLU A 360 -3.16 2.78 -23.11
C GLU A 360 -3.19 3.45 -24.50
N TYR A 361 -4.05 2.96 -25.39
CA TYR A 361 -4.10 3.38 -26.80
C TYR A 361 -5.29 4.30 -27.14
N ASP A 362 -6.30 4.39 -26.28
CA ASP A 362 -7.50 5.20 -26.50
C ASP A 362 -7.96 5.86 -25.19
N LYS A 363 -7.66 7.14 -25.03
CA LYS A 363 -7.99 7.92 -23.82
C LYS A 363 -9.49 8.06 -23.54
N ASP A 364 -10.33 7.80 -24.54
CA ASP A 364 -11.80 7.86 -24.42
C ASP A 364 -12.42 6.49 -24.11
N ALA A 365 -11.59 5.45 -23.94
CA ALA A 365 -12.02 4.11 -23.63
C ALA A 365 -11.57 3.65 -22.23
N LEU A 366 -12.46 2.91 -21.55
CA LEU A 366 -12.22 2.27 -20.28
C LEU A 366 -11.91 0.79 -20.49
N ILE A 367 -10.86 0.30 -19.88
CA ILE A 367 -10.54 -1.13 -19.78
C ILE A 367 -11.15 -1.66 -18.49
N VAL A 368 -11.95 -2.71 -18.62
CA VAL A 368 -12.51 -3.46 -17.48
C VAL A 368 -12.11 -4.92 -17.62
N ARG A 369 -11.30 -5.41 -16.69
CA ARG A 369 -10.89 -6.83 -16.66
C ARG A 369 -11.70 -7.59 -15.63
N LEU A 370 -12.35 -8.65 -16.09
CA LEU A 370 -13.25 -9.51 -15.35
C LEU A 370 -12.66 -10.90 -15.23
N ASN A 371 -12.90 -11.58 -14.14
CA ASN A 371 -12.45 -12.95 -13.91
C ASN A 371 -13.51 -13.73 -13.13
N ASN A 372 -13.90 -14.87 -13.64
CA ASN A 372 -14.66 -15.85 -12.86
C ASN A 372 -13.70 -16.55 -11.89
N ALA A 373 -13.79 -16.23 -10.60
CA ALA A 373 -12.88 -16.75 -9.58
C ALA A 373 -13.26 -18.14 -9.05
N THR A 374 -14.23 -18.83 -9.68
CA THR A 374 -14.80 -20.10 -9.21
C THR A 374 -14.76 -21.18 -10.27
N ALA A 375 -14.96 -22.45 -9.85
CA ALA A 375 -15.08 -23.61 -10.73
C ALA A 375 -16.46 -23.73 -11.41
N VAL A 376 -17.38 -22.81 -11.13
CA VAL A 376 -18.74 -22.81 -11.67
C VAL A 376 -18.86 -21.76 -12.77
N GLU A 377 -19.40 -22.15 -13.94
CA GLU A 377 -19.65 -21.21 -15.03
C GLU A 377 -20.62 -20.11 -14.60
N GLN A 378 -20.28 -18.86 -14.86
CA GLN A 378 -21.12 -17.69 -14.58
C GLN A 378 -21.82 -17.25 -15.88
N LYS A 379 -23.13 -17.55 -16.00
CA LYS A 379 -23.90 -17.29 -17.21
C LYS A 379 -24.68 -15.98 -17.14
N ASN A 380 -24.72 -15.28 -18.27
CA ASN A 380 -25.57 -14.09 -18.44
C ASN A 380 -25.39 -13.00 -17.38
N ALA A 381 -24.16 -12.84 -16.90
CA ALA A 381 -23.85 -11.78 -15.94
C ALA A 381 -23.98 -10.40 -16.61
N ALA A 382 -24.59 -9.44 -15.89
CA ALA A 382 -24.77 -8.09 -16.37
C ALA A 382 -23.70 -7.17 -15.76
N LEU A 383 -22.86 -6.59 -16.61
CA LEU A 383 -21.99 -5.47 -16.27
C LEU A 383 -22.71 -4.18 -16.68
N SER A 384 -23.19 -3.42 -15.72
CA SER A 384 -23.84 -2.12 -15.96
C SER A 384 -22.81 -1.00 -15.76
N VAL A 385 -22.83 0.00 -16.65
CA VAL A 385 -21.98 1.20 -16.60
C VAL A 385 -22.86 2.45 -16.49
N TYR A 386 -22.34 3.50 -15.87
CA TYR A 386 -23.11 4.71 -15.58
C TYR A 386 -23.51 5.52 -16.83
N ARG A 387 -22.73 5.42 -17.91
CA ARG A 387 -22.89 6.15 -19.17
C ARG A 387 -23.23 5.20 -20.32
N GLU A 388 -23.85 5.76 -21.37
CA GLU A 388 -23.99 5.06 -22.63
C GLU A 388 -22.63 4.89 -23.29
N PHE A 389 -22.39 3.71 -23.83
CA PHE A 389 -21.21 3.41 -24.63
C PHE A 389 -21.57 3.38 -26.13
N GLU A 390 -20.58 3.71 -26.95
CA GLU A 390 -20.67 3.63 -28.42
C GLU A 390 -20.19 2.29 -28.93
N GLU A 391 -19.15 1.75 -28.28
CA GLU A 391 -18.48 0.54 -28.72
C GLU A 391 -17.97 -0.27 -27.51
N VAL A 392 -18.03 -1.58 -27.68
CA VAL A 392 -17.48 -2.55 -26.69
C VAL A 392 -16.73 -3.63 -27.45
N ASP A 393 -15.44 -3.75 -27.16
CA ASP A 393 -14.58 -4.79 -27.71
C ASP A 393 -14.07 -5.69 -26.60
N GLU A 394 -13.93 -6.98 -26.90
CA GLU A 394 -13.08 -7.85 -26.11
C GLU A 394 -11.67 -7.73 -26.63
N VAL A 395 -10.73 -7.53 -25.69
CA VAL A 395 -9.31 -7.37 -25.97
C VAL A 395 -8.49 -8.33 -25.11
N ASN A 396 -7.25 -8.60 -25.51
CA ASN A 396 -6.33 -9.37 -24.68
C ASN A 396 -5.72 -8.51 -23.55
N THR A 397 -4.77 -9.05 -22.79
CA THR A 397 -4.12 -8.33 -21.68
C THR A 397 -3.27 -7.15 -22.13
N SER A 398 -2.81 -7.13 -23.38
CA SER A 398 -2.08 -6.03 -24.03
C SER A 398 -3.00 -5.06 -24.77
N GLU A 399 -4.34 -5.19 -24.60
CA GLU A 399 -5.38 -4.37 -25.23
C GLU A 399 -5.50 -4.55 -26.74
N GLU A 400 -4.97 -5.63 -27.30
CA GLU A 400 -5.15 -5.98 -28.71
C GLU A 400 -6.54 -6.57 -28.94
N PHE A 401 -7.17 -6.20 -30.03
CA PHE A 401 -8.52 -6.59 -30.40
C PHE A 401 -8.66 -8.12 -30.57
N ILE A 402 -9.68 -8.69 -29.97
CA ILE A 402 -10.08 -10.10 -30.15
C ILE A 402 -11.39 -10.18 -30.94
N ARG A 403 -12.45 -9.57 -30.43
CA ARG A 403 -13.76 -9.55 -31.08
C ARG A 403 -14.61 -8.39 -30.59
N LYS A 404 -15.60 -8.02 -31.43
CA LYS A 404 -16.58 -7.02 -31.09
C LYS A 404 -17.73 -7.62 -30.27
N HIS A 405 -18.15 -6.92 -29.23
CA HIS A 405 -19.41 -7.17 -28.53
C HIS A 405 -20.48 -6.25 -29.09
N THR A 406 -21.69 -6.78 -29.26
CA THR A 406 -22.85 -6.00 -29.70
C THR A 406 -23.93 -6.07 -28.62
N PRO A 407 -23.84 -5.28 -27.55
CA PRO A 407 -24.85 -5.28 -26.49
C PRO A 407 -26.18 -4.76 -26.99
N ALA A 408 -27.26 -5.39 -26.53
CA ALA A 408 -28.63 -4.96 -26.85
C ALA A 408 -29.03 -3.67 -26.09
N GLU A 409 -28.37 -3.39 -24.95
CA GLU A 409 -28.63 -2.23 -24.10
C GLU A 409 -27.43 -1.29 -24.12
N LYS A 410 -27.65 0.02 -24.15
CA LYS A 410 -26.58 1.04 -24.24
C LYS A 410 -25.78 1.25 -22.94
N LYS A 411 -26.21 0.65 -21.84
CA LYS A 411 -25.56 0.78 -20.51
C LYS A 411 -25.27 -0.56 -19.84
N THR A 412 -25.60 -1.68 -20.49
CA THR A 412 -25.43 -3.01 -19.92
C THR A 412 -24.82 -3.96 -20.93
N ILE A 413 -23.74 -4.61 -20.50
CA ILE A 413 -23.03 -5.61 -21.26
C ILE A 413 -23.30 -6.95 -20.60
N ARG A 414 -23.83 -7.92 -21.36
CA ARG A 414 -24.07 -9.28 -20.86
C ARG A 414 -22.91 -10.18 -21.27
N ILE A 415 -22.38 -10.91 -20.31
CA ILE A 415 -21.24 -11.78 -20.47
C ILE A 415 -21.49 -13.14 -19.83
N SER A 416 -20.82 -14.15 -20.34
CA SER A 416 -20.71 -15.45 -19.68
C SER A 416 -19.25 -15.82 -19.58
N LEU A 417 -18.82 -16.32 -18.43
CA LEU A 417 -17.45 -16.71 -18.17
C LEU A 417 -17.40 -18.16 -17.72
N LYS A 418 -16.60 -18.96 -18.40
CA LYS A 418 -16.28 -20.33 -18.00
C LYS A 418 -15.57 -20.35 -16.63
N PRO A 419 -15.43 -21.51 -15.99
CA PRO A 419 -14.61 -21.62 -14.78
C PRO A 419 -13.22 -21.01 -14.98
N PHE A 420 -12.83 -20.10 -14.03
CA PHE A 420 -11.52 -19.42 -13.99
C PHE A 420 -11.18 -18.55 -15.21
N GLU A 421 -12.13 -18.35 -16.12
CA GLU A 421 -11.91 -17.52 -17.31
C GLU A 421 -11.72 -16.04 -16.93
N THR A 422 -10.82 -15.38 -17.65
CA THR A 422 -10.57 -13.93 -17.58
C THR A 422 -10.96 -13.29 -18.91
N MET A 423 -11.75 -12.23 -18.86
CA MET A 423 -12.16 -11.42 -20.00
C MET A 423 -11.78 -9.98 -19.80
N THR A 424 -11.24 -9.33 -20.82
CA THR A 424 -10.94 -7.90 -20.79
C THR A 424 -11.81 -7.18 -21.81
N LEU A 425 -12.59 -6.22 -21.34
CA LEU A 425 -13.45 -5.39 -22.18
C LEU A 425 -12.85 -4.00 -22.32
N LYS A 426 -12.77 -3.51 -23.54
CA LYS A 426 -12.51 -2.12 -23.90
C LYS A 426 -13.86 -1.45 -24.20
N ILE A 427 -14.25 -0.50 -23.37
CA ILE A 427 -15.55 0.18 -23.43
C ILE A 427 -15.32 1.63 -23.83
N LYS A 428 -15.74 1.99 -25.03
CA LYS A 428 -15.68 3.37 -25.53
C LYS A 428 -17.02 4.05 -25.23
N PHE A 429 -16.94 5.14 -24.47
CA PHE A 429 -18.13 5.88 -24.10
C PHE A 429 -18.51 6.91 -25.17
N ALA A 430 -19.80 7.19 -25.32
CA ALA A 430 -20.27 8.36 -26.03
C ALA A 430 -19.60 9.63 -25.46
N LYS A 431 -19.24 10.56 -26.33
CA LYS A 431 -18.40 11.71 -26.00
C LYS A 431 -18.86 12.41 -24.73
N ALA A 432 -17.97 12.48 -23.75
CA ALA A 432 -18.24 13.19 -22.52
C ALA A 432 -18.32 14.71 -22.77
N PRO A 433 -19.16 15.45 -22.04
CA PRO A 433 -18.96 16.88 -21.94
C PRO A 433 -17.53 17.11 -21.37
N GLU A 434 -16.77 17.99 -22.03
CA GLU A 434 -15.43 18.34 -21.56
C GLU A 434 -15.51 18.86 -20.12
N CYS A 435 -14.92 18.13 -19.18
CA CYS A 435 -14.65 18.67 -17.86
C CYS A 435 -13.55 19.71 -18.01
N LYS A 436 -13.91 20.97 -18.12
CA LYS A 436 -12.95 22.08 -18.07
C LYS A 436 -12.52 22.24 -16.62
N PHE A 437 -11.44 21.58 -16.24
CA PHE A 437 -10.70 22.01 -15.07
C PHE A 437 -10.12 23.39 -15.37
N ASN A 438 -10.55 24.40 -14.65
CA ASN A 438 -10.04 25.77 -14.77
C ASN A 438 -8.64 25.93 -14.14
N ASN A 439 -7.80 24.92 -14.27
CA ASN A 439 -6.41 25.01 -13.84
C ASN A 439 -5.64 25.82 -14.90
N THR A 440 -5.28 27.02 -14.56
CA THR A 440 -4.41 27.85 -15.42
C THR A 440 -2.98 27.73 -14.94
N TYR A 441 -2.08 27.39 -15.86
CA TYR A 441 -0.64 27.33 -15.60
C TYR A 441 0.05 28.45 -16.38
N SER A 442 0.96 29.16 -15.72
CA SER A 442 1.72 30.23 -16.35
C SER A 442 3.21 30.06 -16.07
N PRO A 443 4.02 29.67 -17.08
CA PRO A 443 5.44 29.59 -16.95
C PRO A 443 6.07 30.93 -16.52
N MET A 444 6.90 30.88 -15.49
CA MET A 444 7.55 32.06 -14.92
C MET A 444 8.92 32.30 -15.57
N ARG A 445 9.22 33.55 -15.92
CA ARG A 445 10.58 33.92 -16.27
C ARG A 445 11.39 34.16 -15.01
N LEU A 446 12.59 33.57 -14.95
CA LEU A 446 13.50 33.66 -13.83
C LEU A 446 14.71 34.54 -14.17
N ASN A 447 15.32 35.11 -13.16
CA ASN A 447 16.62 35.79 -13.30
C ASN A 447 17.74 34.73 -13.26
N TYR A 448 18.00 34.11 -14.40
CA TYR A 448 18.98 33.05 -14.54
C TYR A 448 20.39 33.56 -14.24
N ASN A 449 21.18 32.77 -13.48
CA ASN A 449 22.50 33.17 -12.99
C ASN A 449 23.58 32.10 -13.17
N VAL A 450 23.22 30.95 -13.74
CA VAL A 450 24.14 29.84 -13.98
C VAL A 450 23.82 29.16 -15.31
N LYS A 451 24.86 28.59 -15.94
CA LYS A 451 24.78 27.84 -17.18
C LYS A 451 24.69 26.34 -16.84
N ALA A 452 23.54 25.72 -17.05
CA ALA A 452 23.30 24.32 -16.73
C ALA A 452 23.28 23.40 -17.95
N PHE A 453 22.85 23.93 -19.10
CA PHE A 453 22.68 23.16 -20.32
C PHE A 453 23.77 23.48 -21.35
N THR A 454 24.23 22.44 -22.02
CA THR A 454 25.16 22.55 -23.18
C THR A 454 24.63 21.75 -24.35
N ASN A 455 25.09 22.06 -25.54
CA ASN A 455 24.85 21.24 -26.74
C ASN A 455 26.08 20.41 -27.09
N TYR A 456 25.91 19.40 -27.90
CA TYR A 456 26.98 18.49 -28.32
C TYR A 456 28.15 19.18 -29.07
N LYS A 457 27.97 20.38 -29.58
CA LYS A 457 29.02 21.16 -30.24
C LYS A 457 29.88 21.97 -29.26
N ASN A 458 29.38 22.23 -28.08
CA ASN A 458 30.08 23.00 -27.04
C ASN A 458 29.68 22.49 -25.63
N MET A 459 30.46 21.57 -25.12
CA MET A 459 30.27 20.92 -23.82
C MET A 459 31.10 21.52 -22.67
N LYS A 460 31.65 22.73 -22.84
CA LYS A 460 32.68 23.33 -21.98
C LYS A 460 32.19 23.85 -20.62
N TYR A 461 30.87 23.87 -20.37
CA TYR A 461 30.33 24.45 -19.15
C TYR A 461 30.07 23.35 -18.09
N ASN A 462 30.38 23.70 -16.88
CA ASN A 462 30.40 22.80 -15.74
C ASN A 462 29.51 23.33 -14.63
N ILE A 463 28.40 22.67 -14.35
CA ILE A 463 27.54 23.02 -13.23
C ILE A 463 27.39 21.86 -12.24
N LEU A 464 27.61 20.62 -12.68
CA LEU A 464 27.30 19.44 -11.86
C LEU A 464 28.55 18.93 -11.14
N GLN A 465 28.55 18.99 -9.80
CA GLN A 465 29.46 18.29 -8.89
C GLN A 465 30.99 18.50 -9.08
N GLY A 466 31.43 19.66 -9.55
CA GLY A 466 32.88 19.92 -9.71
C GLY A 466 33.58 19.03 -10.72
N GLY A 467 32.90 18.14 -11.41
CA GLY A 467 33.41 17.13 -12.32
C GLY A 467 33.31 17.48 -13.80
N GLY A 468 32.93 18.68 -14.17
CA GLY A 468 32.87 19.07 -15.57
C GLY A 468 31.55 18.75 -16.31
N TYR A 469 30.52 18.36 -15.59
CA TYR A 469 29.27 17.88 -16.20
C TYR A 469 28.23 18.99 -16.43
N SER A 470 27.44 18.85 -17.51
CA SER A 470 26.28 19.69 -17.83
C SER A 470 25.17 18.83 -18.41
N LEU A 471 23.96 19.40 -18.47
CA LEU A 471 22.79 18.72 -19.02
C LEU A 471 22.72 18.89 -20.53
N PRO A 472 22.38 17.84 -21.31
CA PRO A 472 22.20 17.93 -22.75
C PRO A 472 20.94 18.75 -23.11
N ILE A 473 21.11 19.92 -23.72
CA ILE A 473 19.98 20.74 -24.15
C ILE A 473 19.21 20.09 -25.28
N ASP A 474 19.87 19.23 -26.04
CA ASP A 474 19.30 18.56 -27.21
C ASP A 474 18.24 17.50 -26.81
N LEU A 475 18.21 17.10 -25.55
CA LEU A 475 17.22 16.15 -25.01
C LEU A 475 15.96 16.80 -24.47
N ILE A 476 15.93 18.12 -24.28
CA ILE A 476 14.80 18.80 -23.66
C ILE A 476 14.29 19.96 -24.52
N SER A 477 12.99 20.11 -24.65
CA SER A 477 12.37 21.19 -25.40
C SER A 477 12.30 22.49 -24.59
N LYS A 478 12.20 23.62 -25.31
CA LYS A 478 12.05 24.96 -24.72
C LYS A 478 10.78 25.09 -23.87
N ASN A 479 9.68 24.55 -24.37
CA ASN A 479 8.42 24.46 -23.66
C ASN A 479 8.18 22.98 -23.39
N ILE A 480 8.08 22.61 -22.14
CA ILE A 480 7.81 21.24 -21.72
C ILE A 480 6.56 21.18 -20.85
N LYS A 481 5.91 20.04 -20.89
CA LYS A 481 4.79 19.74 -20.01
C LYS A 481 5.17 18.58 -19.09
N VAL A 482 5.14 18.85 -17.80
CA VAL A 482 5.40 17.87 -16.74
C VAL A 482 4.15 17.73 -15.90
N ASN A 483 3.58 16.54 -15.83
CA ASN A 483 2.32 16.26 -15.13
C ASN A 483 1.18 17.24 -15.47
N GLY A 484 1.08 17.60 -16.77
CA GLY A 484 0.08 18.55 -17.24
C GLY A 484 0.41 20.03 -17.02
N ILE A 485 1.52 20.35 -16.34
CA ILE A 485 1.96 21.71 -16.02
C ILE A 485 2.93 22.20 -17.08
N ASP A 486 2.68 23.38 -17.62
CA ASP A 486 3.55 23.98 -18.63
C ASP A 486 4.75 24.68 -17.99
N PHE A 487 5.94 24.43 -18.50
CA PHE A 487 7.19 25.07 -18.08
C PHE A 487 7.97 25.63 -19.25
N TYR A 488 8.73 26.68 -18.99
CA TYR A 488 9.64 27.31 -19.95
C TYR A 488 11.08 27.14 -19.48
N ILE A 489 11.92 26.54 -20.36
CA ILE A 489 13.37 26.42 -20.17
C ILE A 489 14.06 27.30 -21.21
N PRO A 490 14.94 28.21 -20.79
CA PRO A 490 15.66 29.04 -21.75
C PRO A 490 16.49 28.18 -22.71
N HIS A 491 16.21 28.34 -24.00
CA HIS A 491 16.80 27.51 -25.04
C HIS A 491 17.44 28.39 -26.10
N GLY A 492 18.68 28.10 -26.46
CA GLY A 492 19.23 28.63 -27.70
C GLY A 492 18.52 28.01 -28.91
N ASN A 493 18.08 28.81 -29.88
CA ASN A 493 17.57 28.27 -31.13
C ASN A 493 18.73 27.81 -32.02
N SER A 494 18.44 26.97 -33.02
CA SER A 494 19.43 26.44 -33.96
C SER A 494 20.17 27.53 -34.79
N LYS A 495 19.71 28.78 -34.75
CA LYS A 495 20.28 29.95 -35.44
C LYS A 495 20.69 31.09 -34.50
N GLY A 496 20.36 31.05 -33.20
CA GLY A 496 20.64 32.10 -32.24
C GLY A 496 21.75 31.72 -31.24
N LYS A 497 22.39 32.74 -30.63
CA LYS A 497 23.34 32.55 -29.53
C LYS A 497 22.61 31.87 -28.34
N ALA A 498 23.18 30.79 -27.80
CA ALA A 498 22.69 30.18 -26.58
C ALA A 498 22.66 31.26 -25.48
N PRO A 499 21.63 31.29 -24.62
CA PRO A 499 21.60 32.23 -23.51
C PRO A 499 22.83 32.04 -22.61
N ARG A 500 23.34 33.16 -22.09
CA ARG A 500 24.49 33.14 -21.17
C ARG A 500 24.24 32.28 -19.96
N PHE A 501 23.00 32.32 -19.41
CA PHE A 501 22.54 31.55 -18.28
C PHE A 501 21.15 30.96 -18.60
N ASP A 502 20.86 29.77 -18.07
CA ASP A 502 19.64 29.00 -18.34
C ASP A 502 19.05 28.28 -17.11
N ALA A 503 19.66 28.48 -15.94
CA ALA A 503 19.16 27.99 -14.67
C ALA A 503 19.46 28.98 -13.54
N VAL A 504 18.87 28.74 -12.36
CA VAL A 504 19.08 29.57 -11.17
C VAL A 504 19.73 28.73 -10.09
N ALA A 505 21.00 29.02 -9.78
CA ALA A 505 21.60 28.57 -8.52
C ALA A 505 21.06 29.43 -7.38
N CYS A 506 20.51 28.80 -6.35
CA CYS A 506 19.89 29.47 -5.22
C CYS A 506 20.92 30.22 -4.37
N ARG A 507 20.68 31.50 -4.12
CA ARG A 507 21.51 32.38 -3.28
C ARG A 507 20.65 33.37 -2.50
N GLY A 508 19.50 32.93 -1.97
CA GLY A 508 18.58 33.78 -1.24
C GLY A 508 17.81 34.81 -2.09
N GLN A 509 17.76 34.63 -3.42
CA GLN A 509 17.04 35.56 -4.33
C GLN A 509 15.57 35.68 -3.95
N LYS A 510 14.99 36.86 -4.23
CA LYS A 510 13.58 37.12 -4.01
C LYS A 510 12.81 37.20 -5.31
N ILE A 511 11.65 36.59 -5.36
CA ILE A 511 10.67 36.73 -6.44
C ILE A 511 9.40 37.38 -5.88
N ARG A 512 8.90 38.38 -6.59
CA ARG A 512 7.59 38.98 -6.30
C ARG A 512 6.50 38.11 -6.90
N LEU A 513 5.49 37.79 -6.08
CA LEU A 513 4.30 37.04 -6.48
C LEU A 513 3.18 38.05 -6.78
N ASP A 514 2.41 37.84 -7.84
CA ASP A 514 1.34 38.73 -8.25
C ASP A 514 0.03 38.55 -7.46
N GLY A 515 -0.03 37.54 -6.60
CA GLY A 515 -1.20 37.22 -5.78
C GLY A 515 -2.37 36.59 -6.51
N LYS A 516 -2.28 36.39 -7.83
CA LYS A 516 -3.33 35.78 -8.65
C LYS A 516 -3.34 34.26 -8.57
N TYR A 517 -2.22 33.67 -8.15
CA TYR A 517 -2.01 32.24 -8.11
C TYR A 517 -1.95 31.73 -6.68
N ASN A 518 -2.41 30.49 -6.45
CA ASN A 518 -2.36 29.85 -5.14
C ASN A 518 -1.25 28.79 -5.04
N GLN A 519 -0.63 28.40 -6.16
CA GLN A 519 0.40 27.38 -6.20
C GLN A 519 1.56 27.80 -7.09
N ILE A 520 2.78 27.41 -6.71
CA ILE A 520 3.97 27.46 -7.55
C ILE A 520 4.53 26.05 -7.68
N TYR A 521 4.86 25.69 -8.90
CA TYR A 521 5.56 24.47 -9.26
C TYR A 521 7.00 24.80 -9.66
N ILE A 522 7.94 23.96 -9.23
CA ILE A 522 9.37 24.20 -9.40
C ILE A 522 10.02 22.94 -9.96
N LEU A 523 10.67 23.05 -11.09
CA LEU A 523 11.57 22.02 -11.61
C LEU A 523 12.97 22.32 -11.10
N ALA A 524 13.49 21.47 -10.23
CA ALA A 524 14.77 21.69 -9.56
C ALA A 524 15.46 20.38 -9.17
N GLY A 525 16.72 20.50 -8.72
CA GLY A 525 17.46 19.40 -8.14
C GLY A 525 18.68 19.88 -7.37
N ALA A 526 19.23 19.00 -6.54
CA ALA A 526 20.47 19.23 -5.83
C ALA A 526 21.69 18.77 -6.65
N VAL A 527 22.64 19.66 -6.83
CA VAL A 527 23.96 19.37 -7.42
C VAL A 527 24.87 18.85 -6.30
N SER A 528 24.54 17.67 -5.81
CA SER A 528 25.19 17.00 -4.68
C SER A 528 25.07 15.50 -4.87
N GLU A 529 25.88 14.71 -4.22
CA GLU A 529 25.74 13.24 -4.16
C GLU A 529 24.57 12.82 -3.26
N GLU A 530 24.21 13.67 -2.31
CA GLU A 530 23.12 13.46 -1.38
C GLU A 530 22.01 14.50 -1.57
N ASP A 531 20.82 14.16 -1.08
CA ASP A 531 19.68 15.09 -1.00
C ASP A 531 20.03 16.28 -0.09
N ILE A 532 19.41 17.42 -0.34
CA ILE A 532 19.62 18.64 0.44
C ILE A 532 18.30 19.15 0.99
N LEU A 533 18.14 19.10 2.30
CA LEU A 533 17.04 19.78 2.97
C LEU A 533 17.29 21.29 2.99
N ALA A 534 16.40 22.06 2.37
CA ALA A 534 16.52 23.50 2.27
C ALA A 534 15.20 24.21 2.54
N THR A 535 15.30 25.52 2.89
CA THR A 535 14.15 26.30 3.35
C THR A 535 13.83 27.42 2.38
N PHE A 536 12.64 27.42 1.79
CA PHE A 536 12.04 28.60 1.17
C PHE A 536 11.40 29.48 2.24
N LYS A 537 11.46 30.80 2.06
CA LYS A 537 10.68 31.74 2.85
C LYS A 537 9.60 32.38 1.99
N ILE A 538 8.35 32.18 2.38
CA ILE A 538 7.19 32.78 1.69
C ILE A 538 6.58 33.81 2.64
N ASP A 539 6.77 35.09 2.34
CA ASP A 539 6.60 36.21 3.26
C ASP A 539 7.37 35.99 4.58
N ARG A 540 6.68 35.66 5.67
CA ARG A 540 7.26 35.39 7.01
C ARG A 540 7.28 33.91 7.40
N LYS A 541 6.74 33.00 6.55
CA LYS A 541 6.69 31.58 6.83
C LYS A 541 7.82 30.83 6.16
N GLU A 542 8.33 29.82 6.83
CA GLU A 542 9.36 28.93 6.32
C GLU A 542 8.73 27.62 5.85
N TYR A 543 9.22 27.11 4.70
CA TYR A 543 8.82 25.85 4.10
C TYR A 543 10.06 25.03 3.81
N LYS A 544 10.20 23.92 4.49
CA LYS A 544 11.30 22.99 4.29
C LYS A 544 10.98 22.07 3.11
N VAL A 545 11.93 21.93 2.20
CA VAL A 545 11.83 21.08 1.02
C VAL A 545 13.09 20.24 0.93
N ASN A 546 12.94 18.93 0.81
CA ASN A 546 14.04 18.02 0.58
C ASN A 546 14.31 17.92 -0.92
N PHE A 547 15.38 18.56 -1.39
CA PHE A 547 15.77 18.54 -2.79
C PHE A 547 16.56 17.28 -3.08
N LYS A 548 16.04 16.47 -3.99
CA LYS A 548 16.68 15.24 -4.42
C LYS A 548 17.95 15.51 -5.22
N SER A 549 18.96 14.69 -4.98
CA SER A 549 20.19 14.69 -5.78
C SER A 549 19.87 14.40 -7.25
N MET A 550 20.42 15.22 -8.14
CA MET A 550 20.21 15.04 -9.59
C MET A 550 20.89 13.81 -10.15
N THR A 551 21.98 13.35 -9.53
CA THR A 551 22.85 12.31 -10.07
C THR A 551 23.03 11.11 -9.15
N ALA A 552 22.42 11.12 -7.97
CA ALA A 552 22.37 9.94 -7.13
C ALA A 552 21.63 8.80 -7.83
N PRO A 553 22.03 7.55 -7.63
CA PRO A 553 21.25 6.42 -8.13
C PRO A 553 19.86 6.46 -7.52
N TYR A 554 18.84 6.10 -8.32
CA TYR A 554 17.44 6.09 -7.89
C TYR A 554 17.21 5.12 -6.72
N SER A 555 17.96 4.01 -6.73
CA SER A 555 18.09 3.11 -5.58
C SER A 555 19.54 2.63 -5.51
N LYS A 556 20.10 2.57 -4.33
CA LYS A 556 21.29 1.76 -4.06
C LYS A 556 20.77 0.42 -3.57
N TRP A 557 21.12 -0.62 -4.25
CA TRP A 557 20.75 -1.96 -3.86
C TRP A 557 21.87 -2.56 -3.01
N ASP A 558 21.55 -3.00 -1.81
CA ASP A 558 22.53 -3.62 -0.96
C ASP A 558 22.15 -5.06 -0.64
N MET A 559 22.74 -5.97 -1.36
CA MET A 559 22.80 -7.36 -1.00
C MET A 559 24.23 -7.62 -0.50
N TYR A 560 24.42 -8.04 0.72
CA TYR A 560 25.72 -8.23 1.37
C TYR A 560 26.48 -6.95 1.77
N GLY A 561 25.82 -5.99 2.36
CA GLY A 561 26.43 -4.73 2.75
C GLY A 561 26.32 -3.63 1.68
N LEU A 562 25.53 -3.83 0.64
CA LEU A 562 25.15 -2.86 -0.37
C LEU A 562 23.88 -2.13 0.07
N ASN A 563 24.00 -0.91 0.55
CA ASN A 563 22.86 -0.16 1.06
C ASN A 563 21.78 0.06 0.00
N GLN A 564 20.56 -0.31 0.31
CA GLN A 564 19.42 0.06 -0.48
C GLN A 564 18.81 1.34 0.12
N THR A 565 19.13 2.46 -0.47
CA THR A 565 18.36 3.67 -0.29
C THR A 565 17.43 3.83 -1.48
N ALA A 566 16.19 3.38 -1.35
CA ALA A 566 15.15 3.81 -2.25
C ALA A 566 14.85 5.27 -1.92
N HIS A 567 14.81 6.14 -2.93
CA HIS A 567 14.17 7.44 -2.78
C HIS A 567 12.65 7.21 -2.81
N THR A 568 12.09 6.78 -1.69
CA THR A 568 10.68 6.45 -1.53
C THR A 568 9.87 7.63 -0.98
N ASP A 569 10.30 8.86 -1.23
CA ASP A 569 9.47 10.03 -0.92
C ASP A 569 8.32 10.10 -1.93
N ASP A 570 7.17 9.63 -1.52
CA ASP A 570 5.91 9.72 -2.28
C ASP A 570 5.51 11.17 -2.62
N GLU A 571 6.09 12.16 -1.94
CA GLU A 571 5.85 13.57 -2.19
C GLU A 571 6.70 14.16 -3.34
N THR A 572 7.77 13.48 -3.76
CA THR A 572 8.65 13.99 -4.81
C THR A 572 8.26 13.44 -6.17
N THR A 573 7.63 14.26 -6.97
CA THR A 573 7.26 13.88 -8.32
C THR A 573 8.46 14.00 -9.26
N PHE A 574 8.69 12.96 -10.04
CA PHE A 574 9.67 12.93 -11.11
C PHE A 574 9.33 13.96 -12.20
N GLY A 575 10.28 14.79 -12.56
CA GLY A 575 10.09 15.85 -13.56
C GLY A 575 10.63 15.49 -14.93
N TYR A 576 11.93 15.22 -15.03
CA TYR A 576 12.59 14.88 -16.29
C TYR A 576 13.87 14.07 -16.05
N GLU A 577 14.13 13.06 -16.89
CA GLU A 577 15.38 12.26 -16.84
C GLU A 577 16.21 12.49 -18.09
N PHE A 578 17.51 12.75 -17.89
CA PHE A 578 18.52 12.80 -18.94
C PHE A 578 19.25 11.46 -18.98
N THR A 579 19.34 10.87 -20.16
CA THR A 579 19.96 9.55 -20.37
C THR A 579 21.47 9.57 -20.21
N HIS A 580 22.10 10.74 -20.39
CA HIS A 580 23.54 10.96 -20.28
C HIS A 580 23.83 12.41 -19.87
N LEU A 581 25.06 12.69 -19.54
CA LEU A 581 25.58 14.03 -19.27
C LEU A 581 26.62 14.42 -20.32
N HIS A 582 26.72 15.72 -20.57
CA HIS A 582 27.81 16.29 -21.34
C HIS A 582 29.02 16.57 -20.47
N HIS A 583 30.20 16.23 -20.95
CA HIS A 583 31.50 16.58 -20.40
C HIS A 583 32.38 17.16 -21.49
N PRO A 584 33.39 18.02 -21.20
CA PRO A 584 34.29 18.54 -22.22
C PRO A 584 34.96 17.49 -23.09
N GLU A 585 35.13 16.29 -22.59
CA GLU A 585 35.74 15.14 -23.28
C GLU A 585 34.72 14.26 -24.06
N GLY A 586 33.42 14.56 -23.95
CA GLY A 586 32.37 13.81 -24.64
C GLY A 586 31.16 13.50 -23.77
N ASN A 587 30.28 12.64 -24.25
CA ASN A 587 29.11 12.18 -23.50
C ASN A 587 29.50 11.15 -22.43
N ILE A 588 29.00 11.34 -21.22
CA ILE A 588 29.18 10.39 -20.12
C ILE A 588 27.87 9.67 -19.84
N VAL A 589 27.90 8.34 -19.86
CA VAL A 589 26.73 7.49 -19.56
C VAL A 589 26.45 7.52 -18.06
N LYS A 590 25.88 8.65 -17.63
CA LYS A 590 25.42 8.88 -16.26
C LYS A 590 24.08 9.61 -16.33
N LYS A 591 23.05 9.04 -15.78
CA LYS A 591 21.72 9.67 -15.74
C LYS A 591 21.70 10.87 -14.80
N ALA A 592 20.94 11.88 -15.16
CA ALA A 592 20.57 12.98 -14.27
C ALA A 592 19.06 13.20 -14.27
N ARG A 593 18.55 13.67 -13.16
CA ARG A 593 17.11 13.88 -12.96
C ARG A 593 16.82 15.26 -12.45
N ILE A 594 15.72 15.83 -12.94
CA ILE A 594 15.11 17.05 -12.41
C ILE A 594 13.80 16.64 -11.79
N TYR A 595 13.51 17.14 -10.60
CA TYR A 595 12.31 16.80 -9.82
C TYR A 595 11.34 17.96 -9.77
N LEU A 596 10.05 17.63 -9.63
CA LEU A 596 8.96 18.59 -9.53
C LEU A 596 8.59 18.79 -8.06
N TYR A 597 8.70 20.03 -7.61
CA TYR A 597 8.28 20.47 -6.28
C TYR A 597 7.11 21.42 -6.38
N SER A 598 6.33 21.54 -5.31
CA SER A 598 5.22 22.47 -5.23
C SER A 598 5.21 23.27 -3.93
N LEU A 599 4.78 24.52 -4.01
CA LEU A 599 4.65 25.42 -2.87
C LEU A 599 3.28 26.12 -2.90
N ASN A 600 2.55 26.05 -1.80
CA ASN A 600 1.32 26.82 -1.64
C ASN A 600 1.65 28.29 -1.36
N VAL A 601 1.20 29.18 -2.25
CA VAL A 601 1.47 30.62 -2.19
C VAL A 601 0.19 31.47 -2.12
N LYS A 602 -0.94 30.88 -1.75
CA LYS A 602 -2.22 31.57 -1.66
C LYS A 602 -2.11 32.86 -0.83
N ASN A 603 -2.46 33.98 -1.44
CA ASN A 603 -2.40 35.33 -0.81
C ASN A 603 -0.99 35.76 -0.33
N LYS A 604 0.07 35.24 -0.95
CA LYS A 604 1.46 35.56 -0.64
C LYS A 604 2.04 36.56 -1.65
N LYS A 605 3.02 37.34 -1.21
CA LYS A 605 3.60 38.45 -2.01
C LYS A 605 5.05 38.21 -2.41
N ILE A 606 5.82 37.53 -1.58
CA ILE A 606 7.27 37.38 -1.77
C ILE A 606 7.66 35.94 -1.51
N LEU A 607 8.35 35.33 -2.48
CA LEU A 607 9.04 34.06 -2.34
C LEU A 607 10.54 34.32 -2.31
N ARG A 608 11.22 33.86 -1.24
CA ARG A 608 12.68 33.88 -1.15
C ARG A 608 13.19 32.45 -1.32
N PHE A 609 14.15 32.28 -2.23
CA PHE A 609 14.85 31.01 -2.43
C PHE A 609 15.77 30.68 -1.25
N PRO A 610 16.10 29.40 -1.07
CA PRO A 610 17.16 28.98 -0.16
C PRO A 610 18.49 29.69 -0.51
N ASP A 611 19.34 29.90 0.49
CA ASP A 611 20.70 30.38 0.27
C ASP A 611 21.66 29.19 0.25
N ASN A 612 21.64 28.45 -0.86
CA ASN A 612 22.49 27.31 -1.11
C ASN A 612 22.69 27.13 -2.62
N ASN A 613 23.87 27.45 -3.12
CA ASN A 613 24.19 27.43 -4.55
C ASN A 613 24.27 26.02 -5.18
N LYS A 614 24.25 24.96 -4.37
CA LYS A 614 24.11 23.58 -4.84
C LYS A 614 22.68 23.23 -5.23
N LEU A 615 21.70 24.08 -4.91
CA LEU A 615 20.32 23.91 -5.35
C LEU A 615 20.12 24.68 -6.63
N VAL A 616 19.67 23.99 -7.67
CA VAL A 616 19.48 24.57 -9.01
C VAL A 616 18.02 24.44 -9.42
N ILE A 617 17.41 25.59 -9.74
CA ILE A 617 16.06 25.69 -10.28
C ILE A 617 16.16 25.91 -11.81
N PHE A 618 15.54 25.02 -12.58
CA PHE A 618 15.55 25.04 -14.03
C PHE A 618 14.37 25.80 -14.62
N ALA A 619 13.20 25.59 -14.04
CA ALA A 619 11.98 26.26 -14.43
C ALA A 619 10.99 26.39 -13.27
N MET A 620 10.12 27.38 -13.38
CA MET A 620 8.99 27.56 -12.46
C MET A 620 7.72 27.85 -13.25
N SER A 621 6.59 27.44 -12.68
CA SER A 621 5.27 27.77 -13.19
C SER A 621 4.35 28.14 -12.04
N SER A 622 3.63 29.24 -12.18
CA SER A 622 2.55 29.62 -11.26
C SER A 622 1.23 29.01 -11.72
N ALA A 623 0.39 28.64 -10.78
CA ALA A 623 -0.89 28.03 -11.07
C ALA A 623 -2.00 28.57 -10.17
N GLN A 624 -3.18 28.77 -10.75
CA GLN A 624 -4.43 28.81 -10.03
C GLN A 624 -5.00 27.39 -10.08
N LYS A 625 -4.88 26.66 -8.97
CA LYS A 625 -5.39 25.32 -8.82
C LYS A 625 -6.67 25.36 -7.99
N GLU A 626 -7.69 24.64 -8.41
CA GLU A 626 -8.82 24.40 -7.52
C GLU A 626 -8.34 23.59 -6.31
N GLU A 627 -8.78 23.99 -5.11
CA GLU A 627 -8.41 23.26 -3.89
C GLU A 627 -9.10 21.90 -3.92
N PHE A 628 -8.32 20.84 -4.09
CA PHE A 628 -8.81 19.48 -3.94
C PHE A 628 -8.99 19.14 -2.46
N THR A 629 -9.94 18.27 -2.20
CA THR A 629 -10.16 17.67 -0.89
C THR A 629 -8.97 16.80 -0.50
N ASN A 630 -8.49 16.96 0.72
CA ASN A 630 -7.51 16.04 1.26
C ASN A 630 -8.18 14.69 1.56
N LEU A 631 -7.47 13.60 1.30
CA LEU A 631 -7.87 12.30 1.82
C LEU A 631 -7.98 12.40 3.34
N ALA A 632 -9.07 11.89 3.91
CA ALA A 632 -9.15 11.69 5.33
C ALA A 632 -8.24 10.50 5.68
N GLU A 633 -7.39 10.68 6.67
CA GLU A 633 -6.52 9.61 7.14
C GLU A 633 -7.36 8.52 7.81
N ASN A 634 -7.04 7.26 7.55
CA ASN A 634 -7.60 6.16 8.30
C ASN A 634 -7.01 6.11 9.70
N VAL A 635 -7.85 5.88 10.70
CA VAL A 635 -7.41 5.84 12.10
C VAL A 635 -6.44 4.69 12.37
N ILE A 636 -6.66 3.53 11.72
CA ILE A 636 -5.86 2.31 11.94
C ILE A 636 -4.60 2.25 11.06
N ASP A 637 -4.55 2.96 9.95
CA ASP A 637 -3.46 2.86 8.98
C ASP A 637 -2.35 3.91 9.20
N VAL A 638 -2.46 4.73 10.23
CA VAL A 638 -1.39 5.67 10.59
C VAL A 638 -0.31 4.90 11.33
N VAL A 639 0.60 4.32 10.57
CA VAL A 639 1.88 3.86 11.09
C VAL A 639 2.74 5.10 11.26
N GLU A 640 2.80 5.66 12.46
CA GLU A 640 3.81 6.67 12.75
C GLU A 640 5.18 5.97 12.75
N ASP A 641 6.09 6.44 11.91
CA ASP A 641 7.49 5.97 11.81
C ASP A 641 8.33 6.34 13.06
N ASN A 642 7.70 6.52 14.20
CA ASN A 642 8.36 6.83 15.46
C ASN A 642 8.68 5.58 16.29
N TYR A 643 8.75 4.41 15.63
CA TYR A 643 9.11 3.18 16.33
C TYR A 643 10.55 3.23 16.80
N ASP A 644 10.76 3.09 18.10
CA ASP A 644 12.11 3.08 18.71
C ASP A 644 12.78 1.71 18.53
N PHE A 645 13.56 1.57 17.47
CA PHE A 645 14.38 0.38 17.24
C PHE A 645 15.52 0.23 18.26
N GLY A 646 15.80 1.24 19.07
CA GLY A 646 16.83 1.18 20.11
C GLY A 646 16.56 0.15 21.23
N LYS A 647 15.33 -0.34 21.31
CA LYS A 647 14.96 -1.42 22.25
C LYS A 647 15.30 -2.83 21.74
N ILE A 648 15.64 -2.99 20.45
CA ILE A 648 16.09 -4.28 19.94
C ILE A 648 17.45 -4.61 20.60
N PRO A 649 17.58 -5.77 21.27
CA PRO A 649 18.85 -6.10 21.94
C PRO A 649 20.02 -6.05 20.95
N PRO A 650 21.13 -5.38 21.30
CA PRO A 650 22.31 -5.36 20.45
C PRO A 650 22.80 -6.76 20.11
N ILE A 651 23.29 -6.92 18.90
CA ILE A 651 23.76 -8.21 18.37
C ILE A 651 24.92 -8.78 19.20
N ASP A 652 25.73 -7.92 19.83
CA ASP A 652 26.85 -8.27 20.70
C ASP A 652 26.44 -8.95 22.01
N LYS A 653 25.18 -8.92 22.37
CA LYS A 653 24.61 -9.69 23.51
C LYS A 653 24.15 -11.09 23.14
N ILE A 654 24.24 -11.48 21.88
CA ILE A 654 23.87 -12.82 21.45
C ILE A 654 25.07 -13.74 21.73
N THR A 655 24.88 -14.68 22.64
CA THR A 655 25.93 -15.62 23.09
C THR A 655 26.06 -16.87 22.19
N ASP A 656 25.52 -16.84 20.99
CA ASP A 656 25.54 -17.96 20.07
C ASP A 656 26.91 -18.12 19.37
N LYS A 657 27.43 -19.33 19.39
CA LYS A 657 28.68 -19.69 18.70
C LYS A 657 28.66 -19.35 17.20
N THR A 658 27.48 -19.30 16.59
CA THR A 658 27.31 -18.97 15.17
C THR A 658 27.71 -17.51 14.88
N GLU A 659 27.45 -16.59 15.80
CA GLU A 659 27.86 -15.17 15.64
C GLU A 659 29.36 -14.99 15.68
N ALA A 660 30.04 -15.75 16.51
CA ALA A 660 31.50 -15.73 16.53
C ALA A 660 32.11 -16.18 15.19
N ILE A 661 31.42 -17.09 14.48
CA ILE A 661 31.81 -17.51 13.13
C ILE A 661 31.57 -16.42 12.12
N THR A 662 30.45 -15.71 12.22
CA THR A 662 30.10 -14.57 11.36
C THR A 662 31.15 -13.46 11.42
N ILE A 663 31.49 -13.03 12.63
CA ILE A 663 32.51 -12.00 12.85
C ILE A 663 33.86 -12.44 12.26
N ARG A 664 34.25 -13.71 12.40
CA ARG A 664 35.48 -14.25 11.83
C ARG A 664 35.41 -14.27 10.30
N ALA A 665 34.28 -14.65 9.70
CA ALA A 665 34.11 -14.66 8.25
C ALA A 665 34.21 -13.24 7.67
N GLY A 666 33.62 -12.26 8.30
CA GLY A 666 33.75 -10.86 7.92
C GLY A 666 35.20 -10.37 7.97
N LYS A 667 35.93 -10.67 9.04
CA LYS A 667 37.34 -10.34 9.15
C LYS A 667 38.23 -11.04 8.11
N ILE A 668 37.94 -12.30 7.80
CA ILE A 668 38.66 -13.05 6.78
C ILE A 668 38.41 -12.45 5.40
N GLN A 669 37.21 -11.99 5.12
CA GLN A 669 36.90 -11.34 3.85
C GLN A 669 37.61 -9.98 3.71
N ASP A 670 37.63 -9.18 4.76
CA ASP A 670 38.39 -7.93 4.79
C ASP A 670 39.88 -8.18 4.56
N GLN A 671 40.44 -9.21 5.15
CA GLN A 671 41.85 -9.60 4.95
C GLN A 671 42.10 -10.08 3.52
N ARG A 672 41.21 -10.85 2.90
CA ARG A 672 41.34 -11.30 1.50
C ARG A 672 41.33 -10.14 0.52
N ASN A 673 40.66 -9.06 0.84
CA ASN A 673 40.62 -7.85 0.03
C ASN A 673 41.85 -6.96 0.27
N GLY A 674 42.85 -7.45 1.04
CA GLY A 674 44.14 -6.82 1.25
C GLY A 674 44.09 -5.47 1.96
N GLY A 675 43.06 -5.21 2.75
CA GLY A 675 42.91 -3.94 3.47
C GLY A 675 42.85 -2.72 2.57
N LYS A 676 42.73 -2.89 1.26
CA LYS A 676 42.77 -1.81 0.27
C LYS A 676 41.43 -1.09 0.11
N GLY A 677 40.46 -1.35 0.97
CA GLY A 677 39.28 -0.54 1.20
C GLY A 677 38.45 -0.13 0.00
N LYS A 678 38.74 -0.62 -1.17
CA LYS A 678 38.03 -0.21 -2.39
C LYS A 678 37.22 -1.39 -2.94
N GLY A 679 35.95 -1.28 -2.83
CA GLY A 679 34.93 -2.08 -3.52
C GLY A 679 34.77 -3.54 -3.13
N PHE A 680 35.35 -3.90 -2.29
CA PHE A 680 35.73 -4.84 -1.60
C PHE A 680 34.91 -6.09 -1.49
N LEU A 681 34.16 -6.30 -0.61
CA LEU A 681 33.27 -7.43 -0.47
C LEU A 681 32.32 -7.57 -1.66
N ARG A 682 31.85 -6.42 -2.12
CA ARG A 682 30.96 -6.30 -3.26
C ARG A 682 31.49 -7.02 -4.49
N ASP A 683 32.66 -6.60 -4.97
CA ASP A 683 33.18 -7.12 -6.24
C ASP A 683 33.64 -8.57 -6.12
N ASN A 684 34.17 -8.94 -4.96
CA ASN A 684 34.67 -10.30 -4.74
C ASN A 684 33.58 -11.32 -4.42
N ILE A 685 32.53 -10.93 -3.67
CA ILE A 685 31.42 -11.86 -3.39
C ILE A 685 30.59 -12.08 -4.64
N ILE A 686 30.19 -11.00 -5.32
CA ILE A 686 29.41 -11.13 -6.56
C ILE A 686 30.22 -11.87 -7.62
N THR A 687 31.49 -11.53 -7.81
CA THR A 687 32.33 -12.20 -8.78
C THR A 687 32.60 -13.66 -8.41
N ASN A 688 32.75 -14.00 -7.14
CA ASN A 688 32.92 -15.39 -6.72
C ASN A 688 31.63 -16.19 -6.77
N ILE A 689 30.50 -15.60 -6.48
CA ILE A 689 29.20 -16.22 -6.67
C ILE A 689 28.96 -16.48 -8.17
N ILE A 690 29.14 -15.47 -9.03
CA ILE A 690 29.01 -15.64 -10.48
C ILE A 690 29.98 -16.70 -10.99
N ARG A 691 31.24 -16.71 -10.56
CA ARG A 691 32.23 -17.74 -10.93
C ARG A 691 31.91 -19.13 -10.39
N SER A 692 31.30 -19.24 -9.19
CA SER A 692 30.87 -20.53 -8.66
C SER A 692 29.65 -21.06 -9.41
N TYR A 693 28.71 -20.20 -9.80
CA TYR A 693 27.54 -20.58 -10.61
C TYR A 693 27.92 -20.88 -12.08
N THR A 694 28.91 -20.19 -12.65
CA THR A 694 29.37 -20.48 -14.02
C THR A 694 30.29 -21.70 -14.12
N LYS A 695 30.79 -22.22 -12.99
CA LYS A 695 31.59 -23.48 -12.95
C LYS A 695 30.78 -24.72 -12.56
N SER A 696 29.60 -24.57 -11.99
CA SER A 696 28.65 -25.65 -11.79
C SER A 696 27.61 -25.55 -12.91
N GLU A 697 27.64 -26.45 -13.80
CA GLU A 697 26.78 -26.68 -14.95
C GLU A 697 25.37 -26.05 -14.80
N TRP A 698 25.14 -25.10 -15.64
CA TRP A 698 23.78 -24.74 -16.07
C TRP A 698 23.37 -25.69 -17.18
#